data_7d15570cb35878569f9b07915f3bff71
#
_entry.id   7d15570cb35878569f9b07915f3bff71
#
_cell.length_a   1.000
_cell.length_b   1.000
_cell.length_c   1.000
_cell.angle_alpha   90.00
_cell.angle_beta   90.00
_cell.angle_gamma   90.00
#
_symmetry.space_group_name_H-M   'P 1'
#
loop_
_entity.id
_entity.type
_entity.pdbx_description
1 polymer ?
#
loop_
_entity_poly.entity_id
_entity_poly.type
_entity_poly.pdbx_seq_one_letter_code
_entity_poly.pdbx_strand_id
1 'polypeptide(L)'
;MESGAGKHWTEEEVKALLSVWAEKNIRKQLYGTLRNKGIFIYIAKRLQSLGVYRDWKQCRAKYKNLKYEYRTVKYAHNSGDSSKTMKFFHDLDVILQYEPATQFTEEDANGRYLETLSPSTASETTEGISTSVLEPSNNTTFIPTVANEGGKHWTVPEVRALIDIWSDKSTQRQLEGTVRNKRIFQQIAAKLQKFGIDRDWKQCRTKYKNLKHEYKIIRTAQDLGMTKSMKFFTELDAILGPNKTEKSRDQESQDGEHVTECANVKMGEDQTELFEGHNKSQGTLSFKRKAHEDEPVSKSLKKSAPEIITNQFPQSIITEPKDSTECFCRQETQLHQSSASLPGAVAALSPLRIMATAEVLNIGKKLYEGKTKEVYELLDSPGKVLLQSKDQITAGNAARKNHLEGKAAISNKITSCIFQLLQEAGIKTAFTRKCGETAFIAPQCEMIPIEWVCRRIATGSFLKRNPGVKEGYKFYPPKVELFFKDDANNDPQWSEEQLIAAKFCFAGLVIGQTEVDIMSHATQAIFEILEKSWLPQNCTLVDMKIEFGVDVTTKEIVLADVIDNDSWRLWPSGDRSQQKDKQSYRDLKEVTPEGLQMVKKNFEWVAERVELLLKSESQCRVVVLMGSTSDLGHCEKIKKACGNFGIPCELRVTSAHKGPDETLRIKAEYEGDGIPTVFVAVAGRSNGLGPVMSGNTAYPVISCPPLTPDWGAQDVWSSLRLPSGLGCSTILSPEGSAQFAAQIFGLNNHLVWSKLRASILNTWISLKQADKKIRECNL
;
A
#
# COMPACT_ATOMS: atom_id res chain seq x y z
N MET A 1 -47.23 35.47 4.27
CA MET A 1 -47.82 34.13 4.47
C MET A 1 -46.69 33.09 4.48
N GLU A 2 -46.20 32.77 5.64
CA GLU A 2 -45.26 31.67 5.83
C GLU A 2 -46.03 30.35 5.86
N SER A 3 -46.06 29.62 4.75
CA SER A 3 -46.55 28.25 4.75
C SER A 3 -45.42 27.33 5.21
N GLY A 4 -45.51 26.83 6.42
CA GLY A 4 -44.59 25.87 6.99
C GLY A 4 -44.48 24.63 6.12
N ALA A 5 -43.33 24.40 5.49
CA ALA A 5 -43.01 23.21 4.77
C ALA A 5 -43.04 22.02 5.71
N GLY A 6 -44.04 21.19 5.62
CA GLY A 6 -44.25 19.99 6.44
C GLY A 6 -43.04 19.02 6.36
N LYS A 7 -42.87 18.20 7.37
CA LYS A 7 -41.74 17.25 7.50
C LYS A 7 -41.75 16.15 6.41
N HIS A 8 -42.87 15.94 5.74
CA HIS A 8 -43.08 14.88 4.74
C HIS A 8 -43.27 15.47 3.32
N TRP A 9 -42.77 14.76 2.31
CA TRP A 9 -42.95 15.08 0.90
C TRP A 9 -44.29 14.55 0.42
N THR A 10 -45.08 15.39 -0.23
CA THR A 10 -46.33 14.96 -0.90
C THR A 10 -45.99 14.22 -2.20
N GLU A 11 -46.97 13.53 -2.77
CA GLU A 11 -46.82 12.82 -4.04
C GLU A 11 -46.52 13.75 -5.21
N GLU A 12 -47.19 14.89 -5.25
CA GLU A 12 -47.02 15.93 -6.26
C GLU A 12 -45.62 16.55 -6.17
N GLU A 13 -45.10 16.79 -4.95
CA GLU A 13 -43.75 17.27 -4.74
C GLU A 13 -42.68 16.26 -5.21
N VAL A 14 -42.93 14.95 -5.01
CA VAL A 14 -42.04 13.90 -5.49
C VAL A 14 -42.10 13.81 -7.02
N LYS A 15 -43.26 13.85 -7.64
CA LYS A 15 -43.42 13.90 -9.12
C LYS A 15 -42.71 15.11 -9.72
N ALA A 16 -42.84 16.27 -9.12
CA ALA A 16 -42.11 17.46 -9.54
C ALA A 16 -40.58 17.30 -9.41
N LEU A 17 -40.11 16.67 -8.35
CA LEU A 17 -38.68 16.36 -8.19
C LEU A 17 -38.18 15.36 -9.27
N LEU A 18 -38.97 14.35 -9.59
CA LEU A 18 -38.64 13.34 -10.62
C LEU A 18 -38.66 13.99 -12.03
N SER A 19 -39.58 14.88 -12.34
CA SER A 19 -39.62 15.59 -13.62
C SER A 19 -38.37 16.48 -13.81
N VAL A 20 -37.98 17.22 -12.78
CA VAL A 20 -36.73 18.01 -12.78
C VAL A 20 -35.49 17.11 -12.88
N TRP A 21 -35.48 15.97 -12.21
CA TRP A 21 -34.37 15.00 -12.29
C TRP A 21 -34.27 14.35 -13.67
N ALA A 22 -35.39 14.13 -14.36
CA ALA A 22 -35.44 13.55 -15.70
C ALA A 22 -34.84 14.50 -16.79
N GLU A 23 -34.66 15.80 -16.52
CA GLU A 23 -34.01 16.74 -17.46
C GLU A 23 -32.58 16.27 -17.81
N LYS A 24 -32.28 16.15 -19.12
CA LYS A 24 -31.00 15.60 -19.64
C LYS A 24 -29.77 16.29 -19.05
N ASN A 25 -29.79 17.60 -18.86
CA ASN A 25 -28.70 18.38 -18.30
C ASN A 25 -28.50 18.12 -16.82
N ILE A 26 -29.56 17.93 -16.05
CA ILE A 26 -29.51 17.65 -14.63
C ILE A 26 -29.02 16.21 -14.41
N ARG A 27 -29.51 15.25 -15.17
CA ARG A 27 -29.01 13.87 -15.14
C ARG A 27 -27.50 13.83 -15.40
N LYS A 28 -27.02 14.44 -16.49
CA LYS A 28 -25.59 14.47 -16.84
C LYS A 28 -24.73 15.05 -15.71
N GLN A 29 -25.18 16.10 -15.05
CA GLN A 29 -24.45 16.72 -13.95
C GLN A 29 -24.50 15.89 -12.65
N LEU A 30 -25.56 15.15 -12.40
CA LEU A 30 -25.66 14.26 -11.23
C LEU A 30 -24.77 13.02 -11.35
N TYR A 31 -24.43 12.56 -12.57
CA TYR A 31 -23.53 11.44 -12.81
C TYR A 31 -22.04 11.82 -12.73
N GLY A 32 -21.68 13.07 -12.98
CA GLY A 32 -20.27 13.47 -13.19
C GLY A 32 -19.56 14.15 -12.03
N THR A 33 -20.20 14.41 -10.88
CA THR A 33 -19.58 15.21 -9.81
C THR A 33 -19.75 14.62 -8.40
N LEU A 34 -18.62 14.37 -7.75
CA LEU A 34 -18.51 13.97 -6.35
C LEU A 34 -19.06 15.01 -5.33
N ARG A 35 -19.25 16.27 -5.74
CA ARG A 35 -19.72 17.38 -4.88
C ARG A 35 -20.85 18.14 -5.56
N ASN A 36 -22.06 17.64 -5.42
CA ASN A 36 -23.25 18.11 -6.13
C ASN A 36 -24.13 19.14 -5.40
N LYS A 37 -23.59 19.94 -4.46
CA LYS A 37 -24.37 20.98 -3.74
C LYS A 37 -24.96 22.01 -4.69
N GLY A 38 -24.19 22.46 -5.69
CA GLY A 38 -24.65 23.44 -6.69
C GLY A 38 -25.85 22.94 -7.51
N ILE A 39 -25.84 21.67 -7.89
CA ILE A 39 -26.93 21.04 -8.65
C ILE A 39 -28.21 20.99 -7.81
N PHE A 40 -28.12 20.65 -6.52
CA PHE A 40 -29.30 20.62 -5.65
C PHE A 40 -29.82 22.00 -5.30
N ILE A 41 -28.99 23.04 -5.29
CA ILE A 41 -29.46 24.44 -5.22
C ILE A 41 -30.25 24.80 -6.50
N TYR A 42 -29.75 24.40 -7.67
CA TYR A 42 -30.47 24.61 -8.93
C TYR A 42 -31.80 23.84 -8.96
N ILE A 43 -31.81 22.55 -8.55
CA ILE A 43 -33.03 21.72 -8.44
C ILE A 43 -34.04 22.40 -7.50
N ALA A 44 -33.61 22.90 -6.34
CA ALA A 44 -34.48 23.59 -5.39
C ALA A 44 -35.08 24.86 -5.98
N LYS A 45 -34.30 25.67 -6.70
CA LYS A 45 -34.81 26.85 -7.43
C LYS A 45 -35.80 26.48 -8.55
N ARG A 46 -35.52 25.39 -9.27
CA ARG A 46 -36.40 24.88 -10.33
C ARG A 46 -37.73 24.38 -9.77
N LEU A 47 -37.66 23.65 -8.63
CA LEU A 47 -38.88 23.22 -7.90
C LEU A 47 -39.68 24.39 -7.39
N GLN A 48 -39.04 25.46 -6.93
CA GLN A 48 -39.71 26.69 -6.49
C GLN A 48 -40.49 27.36 -7.65
N SER A 49 -39.95 27.33 -8.88
CA SER A 49 -40.68 27.81 -10.07
C SER A 49 -41.89 26.94 -10.44
N LEU A 50 -41.96 25.69 -9.91
CA LEU A 50 -43.10 24.78 -10.05
C LEU A 50 -44.02 24.79 -8.83
N GLY A 51 -43.87 25.78 -7.93
CA GLY A 51 -44.70 25.92 -6.72
C GLY A 51 -44.32 25.02 -5.55
N VAL A 52 -43.15 24.30 -5.64
CA VAL A 52 -42.68 23.40 -4.59
C VAL A 52 -41.55 24.04 -3.79
N TYR A 53 -41.81 24.41 -2.55
CA TYR A 53 -40.88 25.11 -1.67
C TYR A 53 -40.09 24.14 -0.78
N ARG A 54 -38.99 23.60 -1.31
CA ARG A 54 -38.06 22.72 -0.59
C ARG A 54 -36.64 23.25 -0.69
N ASP A 55 -35.87 23.20 0.43
CA ASP A 55 -34.46 23.59 0.40
C ASP A 55 -33.60 22.52 -0.30
N TRP A 56 -32.38 22.94 -0.70
CA TRP A 56 -31.44 22.05 -1.39
C TRP A 56 -31.04 20.81 -0.57
N LYS A 57 -31.07 20.85 0.77
CA LYS A 57 -30.75 19.70 1.66
C LYS A 57 -31.93 18.71 1.65
N GLN A 58 -33.15 19.19 1.67
CA GLN A 58 -34.36 18.38 1.56
C GLN A 58 -34.43 17.69 0.19
N CYS A 59 -34.16 18.43 -0.91
CA CYS A 59 -34.09 17.86 -2.27
C CYS A 59 -33.03 16.76 -2.35
N ARG A 60 -31.82 17.02 -1.82
CA ARG A 60 -30.74 16.03 -1.80
C ARG A 60 -31.06 14.78 -0.97
N ALA A 61 -31.67 14.96 0.18
CA ALA A 61 -32.07 13.82 1.04
C ALA A 61 -33.13 12.98 0.34
N LYS A 62 -34.18 13.60 -0.24
CA LYS A 62 -35.23 12.89 -0.97
C LYS A 62 -34.69 12.15 -2.19
N TYR A 63 -33.82 12.80 -2.98
CA TYR A 63 -33.11 12.16 -4.10
C TYR A 63 -32.35 10.89 -3.66
N LYS A 64 -31.56 10.98 -2.59
CA LYS A 64 -30.80 9.83 -2.07
C LYS A 64 -31.73 8.69 -1.63
N ASN A 65 -32.79 9.00 -0.92
CA ASN A 65 -33.76 8.01 -0.44
C ASN A 65 -34.46 7.29 -1.60
N LEU A 66 -34.95 8.03 -2.60
CA LEU A 66 -35.60 7.45 -3.79
C LEU A 66 -34.61 6.56 -4.59
N LYS A 67 -33.38 7.01 -4.76
CA LYS A 67 -32.34 6.24 -5.47
C LYS A 67 -31.97 4.96 -4.72
N TYR A 68 -31.88 5.01 -3.39
CA TYR A 68 -31.62 3.84 -2.56
C TYR A 68 -32.79 2.84 -2.62
N GLU A 69 -34.00 3.30 -2.43
CA GLU A 69 -35.23 2.49 -2.47
C GLU A 69 -35.39 1.81 -3.84
N TYR A 70 -35.20 2.54 -4.94
CA TYR A 70 -35.21 1.97 -6.30
C TYR A 70 -34.17 0.86 -6.48
N ARG A 71 -32.93 1.08 -6.05
CA ARG A 71 -31.86 0.07 -6.15
C ARG A 71 -32.19 -1.18 -5.35
N THR A 72 -32.74 -1.02 -4.16
CA THR A 72 -33.13 -2.14 -3.30
C THR A 72 -34.24 -2.98 -3.95
N VAL A 73 -35.24 -2.34 -4.52
CA VAL A 73 -36.35 -3.05 -5.21
C VAL A 73 -35.86 -3.68 -6.51
N LYS A 74 -35.04 -2.99 -7.31
CA LYS A 74 -34.46 -3.52 -8.54
C LYS A 74 -33.56 -4.74 -8.28
N TYR A 75 -32.75 -4.70 -7.21
CA TYR A 75 -31.95 -5.85 -6.80
C TYR A 75 -32.82 -7.04 -6.41
N ALA A 76 -33.89 -6.82 -5.65
CA ALA A 76 -34.82 -7.88 -5.29
C ALA A 76 -35.48 -8.50 -6.52
N HIS A 77 -35.93 -7.69 -7.49
CA HIS A 77 -36.48 -8.18 -8.77
C HIS A 77 -35.45 -9.01 -9.56
N ASN A 78 -34.21 -8.57 -9.64
CA ASN A 78 -33.13 -9.29 -10.31
C ASN A 78 -32.76 -10.60 -9.59
N SER A 79 -33.06 -10.72 -8.29
CA SER A 79 -32.85 -11.92 -7.47
C SER A 79 -34.05 -12.84 -7.44
N GLY A 80 -35.11 -12.56 -8.24
CA GLY A 80 -36.31 -13.38 -8.33
C GLY A 80 -37.41 -13.03 -7.32
N ASP A 81 -37.21 -12.05 -6.44
CA ASP A 81 -38.20 -11.59 -5.47
C ASP A 81 -38.99 -10.39 -6.03
N SER A 82 -40.11 -10.69 -6.71
CA SER A 82 -41.01 -9.68 -7.25
C SER A 82 -42.01 -9.13 -6.23
N SER A 83 -41.95 -9.54 -4.98
CA SER A 83 -42.89 -9.08 -3.93
C SER A 83 -42.60 -7.67 -3.44
N LYS A 84 -41.38 -7.18 -3.61
CA LYS A 84 -40.96 -5.83 -3.22
C LYS A 84 -41.33 -4.81 -4.29
N THR A 85 -42.11 -3.81 -3.91
CA THR A 85 -42.56 -2.74 -4.78
C THR A 85 -42.27 -1.38 -4.16
N MET A 86 -42.11 -0.36 -4.98
CA MET A 86 -42.05 1.05 -4.56
C MET A 86 -42.91 1.93 -5.49
N LYS A 87 -43.48 3.00 -4.93
CA LYS A 87 -44.44 3.89 -5.61
C LYS A 87 -43.69 4.63 -6.74
N PHE A 88 -42.90 4.81 -7.27
CA PHE A 88 -42.25 5.52 -8.39
C PHE A 88 -41.17 4.67 -9.08
N PHE A 89 -41.34 3.35 -9.03
CA PHE A 89 -40.34 2.43 -9.59
C PHE A 89 -40.16 2.67 -11.09
N HIS A 90 -41.24 2.74 -11.84
CA HIS A 90 -41.20 2.94 -13.29
C HIS A 90 -40.57 4.28 -13.69
N ASP A 91 -40.93 5.37 -13.02
CA ASP A 91 -40.37 6.70 -13.30
C ASP A 91 -38.86 6.74 -13.04
N LEU A 92 -38.43 6.09 -11.96
CA LEU A 92 -37.02 5.99 -11.63
C LEU A 92 -36.26 5.02 -12.54
N ASP A 93 -36.90 3.96 -13.01
CA ASP A 93 -36.29 3.03 -13.97
C ASP A 93 -35.97 3.75 -15.29
N VAL A 94 -36.88 4.55 -15.82
CA VAL A 94 -36.68 5.40 -17.01
C VAL A 94 -35.56 6.43 -16.79
N ILE A 95 -35.45 7.02 -15.60
CA ILE A 95 -34.43 8.02 -15.30
C ILE A 95 -33.05 7.37 -15.13
N LEU A 96 -32.96 6.18 -14.50
CA LEU A 96 -31.75 5.54 -14.05
C LEU A 96 -31.23 4.42 -14.96
N GLN A 97 -31.98 3.99 -15.98
CA GLN A 97 -31.58 2.93 -16.92
C GLN A 97 -30.26 3.23 -17.67
N TYR A 98 -29.86 4.49 -17.76
CA TYR A 98 -28.61 4.91 -18.39
C TYR A 98 -27.46 5.16 -17.40
N GLU A 99 -27.62 4.79 -16.12
CA GLU A 99 -26.49 4.81 -15.18
C GLU A 99 -25.54 3.64 -15.48
N PRO A 100 -24.23 3.86 -15.64
CA PRO A 100 -23.28 2.75 -15.68
C PRO A 100 -23.45 1.91 -14.42
N ALA A 101 -23.47 0.58 -14.57
CA ALA A 101 -23.60 -0.36 -13.49
C ALA A 101 -22.40 -0.23 -12.52
N THR A 102 -22.55 0.58 -11.49
CA THR A 102 -21.65 0.59 -10.35
C THR A 102 -22.11 -0.46 -9.37
N GLN A 103 -21.26 -1.48 -9.17
CA GLN A 103 -21.46 -2.48 -8.14
C GLN A 103 -21.69 -1.82 -6.78
N PHE A 104 -22.62 -2.39 -6.02
CA PHE A 104 -22.85 -2.03 -4.63
C PHE A 104 -21.55 -2.19 -3.84
N THR A 105 -20.94 -1.09 -3.44
CA THR A 105 -20.01 -1.06 -2.32
C THR A 105 -20.68 -0.30 -1.19
N GLU A 106 -20.64 -0.87 0.01
CA GLU A 106 -21.26 -0.35 1.24
C GLU A 106 -20.72 1.01 1.72
N GLU A 107 -19.95 1.73 0.87
CA GLU A 107 -19.28 3.00 1.21
C GLU A 107 -20.14 4.25 1.09
N ASP A 108 -21.38 4.16 0.66
CA ASP A 108 -22.26 5.35 0.53
C ASP A 108 -22.83 5.86 1.87
N ALA A 109 -22.53 5.22 2.98
CA ALA A 109 -23.02 5.62 4.31
C ALA A 109 -22.06 6.56 5.09
N ASN A 110 -20.76 6.65 4.73
CA ASN A 110 -19.82 7.52 5.43
C ASN A 110 -18.80 8.16 4.48
N GLY A 111 -18.99 9.45 4.23
CA GLY A 111 -18.09 10.22 3.38
C GLY A 111 -16.67 10.35 3.90
N ARG A 112 -15.73 9.70 3.25
CA ARG A 112 -14.30 10.11 3.20
C ARG A 112 -13.73 9.81 1.83
N TYR A 113 -13.02 10.78 1.28
CA TYR A 113 -12.52 10.88 -0.08
C TYR A 113 -11.12 10.29 -0.25
N LEU A 114 -10.89 9.70 -1.41
CA LEU A 114 -9.58 9.68 -2.06
C LEU A 114 -9.70 10.31 -3.45
N GLU A 115 -8.81 11.24 -3.76
CA GLU A 115 -8.71 11.89 -5.06
C GLU A 115 -7.98 10.97 -6.04
N THR A 116 -8.52 10.82 -7.24
CA THR A 116 -7.73 10.50 -8.43
C THR A 116 -8.15 11.37 -9.59
N LEU A 117 -7.15 11.98 -10.16
CA LEU A 117 -7.11 12.80 -11.36
C LEU A 117 -7.37 11.97 -12.62
N SER A 118 -8.03 12.54 -13.59
CA SER A 118 -7.76 12.28 -15.00
C SER A 118 -8.34 13.33 -15.93
N PRO A 119 -7.80 13.42 -17.18
CA PRO A 119 -7.63 14.68 -17.85
C PRO A 119 -8.54 14.91 -19.05
N SER A 120 -8.55 16.14 -19.41
CA SER A 120 -8.69 16.87 -20.68
C SER A 120 -8.96 16.15 -22.01
N THR A 121 -9.39 16.90 -22.90
CA THR A 121 -8.97 17.20 -24.28
C THR A 121 -9.97 18.22 -24.81
N ALA A 122 -9.63 19.17 -25.49
CA ALA A 122 -8.79 19.66 -26.47
C ALA A 122 -9.48 20.78 -27.25
N SER A 123 -8.69 21.66 -27.71
CA SER A 123 -8.55 22.39 -28.98
C SER A 123 -9.52 23.55 -29.17
N GLU A 124 -9.11 24.61 -29.64
CA GLU A 124 -8.34 25.30 -30.64
C GLU A 124 -8.77 26.78 -30.55
N THR A 125 -8.13 27.80 -30.85
CA THR A 125 -7.12 28.30 -31.76
C THR A 125 -6.86 29.78 -31.50
N THR A 126 -5.62 30.13 -31.73
CA THR A 126 -5.00 31.28 -32.41
C THR A 126 -4.94 32.68 -31.85
N GLU A 127 -3.71 33.19 -31.96
CA GLU A 127 -3.19 34.55 -32.18
C GLU A 127 -3.22 35.52 -31.01
N GLY A 128 -2.17 36.14 -30.59
CA GLY A 128 -0.88 36.52 -31.15
C GLY A 128 -0.44 37.83 -30.52
N ILE A 129 0.90 38.07 -30.48
CA ILE A 129 1.55 39.36 -30.33
C ILE A 129 1.98 39.82 -28.93
N SER A 130 3.24 39.56 -28.68
CA SER A 130 4.43 40.32 -28.30
C SER A 130 4.39 41.51 -27.32
N THR A 131 5.40 41.38 -26.44
CA THR A 131 6.43 42.32 -25.93
C THR A 131 6.07 43.36 -24.88
N SER A 132 6.75 43.36 -23.81
CA SER A 132 7.84 44.16 -23.26
C SER A 132 7.69 44.52 -21.79
N VAL A 133 8.76 44.24 -21.12
CA VAL A 133 9.40 44.78 -19.93
C VAL A 133 8.94 46.15 -19.44
N LEU A 134 8.71 46.29 -18.12
CA LEU A 134 9.28 47.24 -17.16
C LEU A 134 8.57 47.19 -15.79
N GLU A 135 9.33 47.01 -14.75
CA GLU A 135 9.03 47.39 -13.35
C GLU A 135 9.56 48.83 -13.09
N PRO A 136 9.36 49.42 -11.89
CA PRO A 136 8.29 49.40 -10.91
C PRO A 136 7.78 50.80 -10.52
N SER A 137 6.66 50.90 -9.79
CA SER A 137 6.55 51.86 -8.69
C SER A 137 5.21 51.75 -7.93
N ASN A 138 5.31 51.95 -6.63
CA ASN A 138 4.22 52.07 -5.68
C ASN A 138 3.14 53.05 -6.08
N ASN A 139 1.88 52.66 -5.95
CA ASN A 139 0.91 53.41 -5.15
C ASN A 139 -0.41 52.68 -5.02
N THR A 140 -0.87 52.63 -3.81
CA THR A 140 -2.11 52.09 -3.30
C THR A 140 -3.30 52.86 -3.86
N THR A 141 -4.20 52.15 -4.56
CA THR A 141 -5.59 52.60 -4.66
C THR A 141 -6.48 51.36 -4.80
N PHE A 142 -7.31 51.14 -3.79
CA PHE A 142 -8.31 50.09 -3.75
C PHE A 142 -9.44 50.37 -4.75
N ILE A 143 -9.66 49.47 -5.68
CA ILE A 143 -10.88 49.37 -6.48
C ILE A 143 -11.67 48.20 -5.93
N PRO A 144 -12.95 48.35 -5.57
CA PRO A 144 -13.74 47.24 -5.05
C PRO A 144 -14.15 46.31 -6.19
N THR A 145 -13.66 45.09 -6.13
CA THR A 145 -14.09 44.01 -7.00
C THR A 145 -15.30 43.29 -6.37
N VAL A 146 -16.29 43.17 -7.19
CA VAL A 146 -17.58 42.50 -7.07
C VAL A 146 -17.52 41.24 -6.20
N ALA A 147 -18.49 41.12 -5.30
CA ALA A 147 -18.74 39.99 -4.41
C ALA A 147 -18.69 38.63 -5.15
N ASN A 148 -17.69 37.84 -4.85
CA ASN A 148 -17.60 36.46 -5.29
C ASN A 148 -18.18 35.54 -4.20
N GLU A 149 -19.28 34.89 -4.53
CA GLU A 149 -19.98 33.92 -3.66
C GLU A 149 -19.00 32.86 -3.12
N GLY A 150 -18.88 32.77 -1.82
CA GLY A 150 -18.25 31.80 -0.92
C GLY A 150 -17.49 30.62 -1.53
N GLY A 151 -16.33 30.85 -2.13
CA GLY A 151 -15.45 29.80 -2.63
C GLY A 151 -14.80 29.00 -1.48
N LYS A 152 -14.63 27.70 -1.68
CA LYS A 152 -14.06 26.74 -0.69
C LYS A 152 -12.57 26.98 -0.37
N HIS A 153 -11.85 27.73 -1.20
CA HIS A 153 -10.43 28.00 -1.06
C HIS A 153 -10.15 29.43 -0.60
N TRP A 154 -9.20 29.57 0.33
CA TRP A 154 -8.71 30.86 0.77
C TRP A 154 -7.73 31.43 -0.26
N THR A 155 -7.99 32.60 -0.76
CA THR A 155 -7.05 33.33 -1.63
C THR A 155 -5.89 33.89 -0.82
N VAL A 156 -4.80 34.25 -1.50
CA VAL A 156 -3.62 34.84 -0.85
C VAL A 156 -3.94 36.13 -0.08
N PRO A 157 -4.73 37.09 -0.64
CA PRO A 157 -5.15 38.29 0.09
C PRO A 157 -6.00 37.97 1.32
N GLU A 158 -6.93 37.01 1.24
CA GLU A 158 -7.77 36.61 2.38
C GLU A 158 -6.93 36.00 3.50
N VAL A 159 -5.92 35.20 3.18
CA VAL A 159 -5.00 34.62 4.17
C VAL A 159 -4.15 35.70 4.82
N ARG A 160 -3.65 36.66 4.03
CA ARG A 160 -2.87 37.78 4.57
C ARG A 160 -3.72 38.64 5.52
N ALA A 161 -4.93 39.01 5.14
CA ALA A 161 -5.87 39.74 6.00
C ALA A 161 -6.17 38.97 7.32
N LEU A 162 -6.29 37.64 7.27
CA LEU A 162 -6.44 36.82 8.47
C LEU A 162 -5.19 36.86 9.36
N ILE A 163 -4.00 36.80 8.77
CA ILE A 163 -2.73 36.89 9.50
C ILE A 163 -2.55 38.27 10.11
N ASP A 164 -2.91 39.34 9.38
CA ASP A 164 -2.83 40.72 9.86
C ASP A 164 -3.76 40.95 11.07
N ILE A 165 -4.99 40.43 11.04
CA ILE A 165 -5.90 40.48 12.20
C ILE A 165 -5.34 39.63 13.35
N TRP A 166 -4.65 38.54 13.08
CA TRP A 166 -4.03 37.69 14.08
C TRP A 166 -2.76 38.31 14.68
N SER A 167 -2.02 39.14 13.92
CA SER A 167 -0.83 39.84 14.41
C SER A 167 -1.12 40.92 15.45
N ASP A 168 -2.39 41.36 15.55
CA ASP A 168 -2.83 42.31 16.59
C ASP A 168 -2.64 41.74 17.98
N LYS A 169 -1.85 42.45 18.84
CA LYS A 169 -1.51 42.02 20.20
C LYS A 169 -2.70 41.73 21.09
N SER A 170 -3.83 42.40 20.87
CA SER A 170 -5.06 42.17 21.66
C SER A 170 -5.72 40.83 21.23
N THR A 171 -5.74 40.54 19.93
CA THR A 171 -6.26 39.29 19.36
C THR A 171 -5.38 38.11 19.74
N GLN A 172 -4.05 38.27 19.79
CA GLN A 172 -3.11 37.24 20.24
C GLN A 172 -3.35 36.85 21.67
N ARG A 173 -3.38 37.86 22.60
CA ARG A 173 -3.62 37.62 24.04
C ARG A 173 -4.96 36.89 24.29
N GLN A 174 -6.00 37.21 23.53
CA GLN A 174 -7.29 36.54 23.66
C GLN A 174 -7.23 35.10 23.16
N LEU A 175 -6.40 34.77 22.16
CA LEU A 175 -6.24 33.42 21.62
C LEU A 175 -5.37 32.50 22.46
N GLU A 176 -4.46 33.06 23.27
CA GLU A 176 -3.53 32.32 24.13
C GLU A 176 -4.19 31.81 25.45
N GLY A 177 -5.23 32.48 25.94
CA GLY A 177 -5.82 32.20 27.27
C GLY A 177 -7.10 31.35 27.28
N THR A 178 -7.67 30.93 26.14
CA THR A 178 -9.03 30.37 26.14
C THR A 178 -9.20 29.06 25.40
N VAL A 179 -9.67 28.03 26.10
CA VAL A 179 -10.06 26.73 25.56
C VAL A 179 -11.34 26.86 24.70
N ARG A 180 -12.22 27.82 24.96
CA ARG A 180 -13.47 28.07 24.21
C ARG A 180 -13.43 29.38 23.42
N ASN A 181 -12.79 29.37 22.25
CA ASN A 181 -12.47 30.57 21.47
C ASN A 181 -13.49 30.92 20.34
N LYS A 182 -14.75 30.42 20.42
CA LYS A 182 -15.80 30.71 19.39
C LYS A 182 -16.05 32.22 19.25
N ARG A 183 -16.15 32.95 20.34
CA ARG A 183 -16.42 34.39 20.34
C ARG A 183 -15.31 35.20 19.68
N ILE A 184 -14.06 34.80 19.86
CA ILE A 184 -12.91 35.47 19.27
C ILE A 184 -12.92 35.29 17.74
N PHE A 185 -13.21 34.08 17.27
CA PHE A 185 -13.32 33.84 15.82
C PHE A 185 -14.55 34.47 15.19
N GLN A 186 -15.62 34.72 15.93
CA GLN A 186 -16.74 35.55 15.49
C GLN A 186 -16.31 37.03 15.29
N GLN A 187 -15.49 37.55 16.20
CA GLN A 187 -14.92 38.89 16.05
C GLN A 187 -13.93 38.99 14.89
N ILE A 188 -13.08 37.97 14.68
CA ILE A 188 -12.18 37.89 13.53
C ILE A 188 -12.98 37.85 12.21
N ALA A 189 -14.03 37.05 12.14
CA ALA A 189 -14.91 36.99 10.96
C ALA A 189 -15.58 38.35 10.69
N ALA A 190 -16.06 39.03 11.73
CA ALA A 190 -16.64 40.38 11.59
C ALA A 190 -15.58 41.42 11.16
N LYS A 191 -14.31 41.30 11.61
CA LYS A 191 -13.22 42.17 11.13
C LYS A 191 -12.91 41.88 9.65
N LEU A 192 -12.87 40.61 9.20
CA LEU A 192 -12.67 40.24 7.81
C LEU A 192 -13.81 40.74 6.89
N GLN A 193 -15.04 40.70 7.39
CA GLN A 193 -16.19 41.20 6.65
C GLN A 193 -16.10 42.70 6.35
N LYS A 194 -15.48 43.50 7.27
CA LYS A 194 -15.20 44.93 7.02
C LYS A 194 -14.19 45.15 5.87
N PHE A 195 -13.38 44.17 5.55
CA PHE A 195 -12.47 44.17 4.40
C PHE A 195 -13.09 43.53 3.15
N GLY A 196 -14.41 43.31 3.12
CA GLY A 196 -15.12 42.67 2.00
C GLY A 196 -14.87 41.14 1.90
N ILE A 197 -14.31 40.51 2.91
CA ILE A 197 -14.01 39.09 2.96
C ILE A 197 -15.10 38.35 3.74
N ASP A 198 -15.99 37.67 3.01
CA ASP A 198 -17.07 36.88 3.63
C ASP A 198 -16.62 35.47 4.02
N ARG A 199 -16.15 35.33 5.26
CA ARG A 199 -15.75 34.05 5.87
C ARG A 199 -16.41 33.88 7.23
N ASP A 200 -17.06 32.73 7.44
CA ASP A 200 -17.66 32.41 8.74
C ASP A 200 -16.60 32.12 9.81
N TRP A 201 -16.99 32.20 11.09
CA TRP A 201 -16.09 31.97 12.19
C TRP A 201 -15.47 30.55 12.23
N LYS A 202 -16.16 29.54 11.65
CA LYS A 202 -15.63 28.15 11.56
C LYS A 202 -14.53 28.07 10.51
N GLN A 203 -14.72 28.74 9.36
CA GLN A 203 -13.73 28.84 8.30
C GLN A 203 -12.47 29.57 8.79
N CYS A 204 -12.62 30.69 9.50
CA CYS A 204 -11.52 31.44 10.09
C CYS A 204 -10.74 30.59 11.11
N ARG A 205 -11.45 29.89 12.02
CA ARG A 205 -10.84 29.01 13.01
C ARG A 205 -10.10 27.83 12.38
N THR A 206 -10.65 27.23 11.33
CA THR A 206 -10.02 26.12 10.62
C THR A 206 -8.75 26.59 9.92
N LYS A 207 -8.81 27.73 9.20
CA LYS A 207 -7.64 28.29 8.51
C LYS A 207 -6.52 28.66 9.50
N TYR A 208 -6.85 29.33 10.59
CA TYR A 208 -5.92 29.62 11.69
C TYR A 208 -5.21 28.35 12.22
N LYS A 209 -5.96 27.28 12.51
CA LYS A 209 -5.40 26.02 12.99
C LYS A 209 -4.44 25.39 11.99
N ASN A 210 -4.81 25.41 10.70
CA ASN A 210 -3.99 24.85 9.63
C ASN A 210 -2.68 25.64 9.47
N LEU A 211 -2.72 26.97 9.44
CA LEU A 211 -1.54 27.81 9.38
C LEU A 211 -0.60 27.61 10.59
N LYS A 212 -1.16 27.54 11.80
CA LYS A 212 -0.39 27.29 13.04
C LYS A 212 0.25 25.89 13.03
N HIS A 213 -0.43 24.89 12.49
CA HIS A 213 0.10 23.53 12.38
C HIS A 213 1.20 23.45 11.33
N GLU A 214 0.97 24.03 10.15
CA GLU A 214 1.94 24.07 9.05
C GLU A 214 3.22 24.79 9.46
N TYR A 215 3.09 25.97 10.13
CA TYR A 215 4.23 26.69 10.68
C TYR A 215 5.05 25.84 11.66
N LYS A 216 4.40 25.12 12.62
CA LYS A 216 5.10 24.26 13.56
C LYS A 216 5.91 23.17 12.87
N ILE A 217 5.33 22.50 11.85
CA ILE A 217 6.03 21.45 11.07
C ILE A 217 7.23 22.03 10.36
N ILE A 218 7.07 23.18 9.68
CA ILE A 218 8.18 23.80 8.93
C ILE A 218 9.27 24.28 9.87
N ARG A 219 8.92 24.88 11.00
CA ARG A 219 9.88 25.34 12.01
C ARG A 219 10.68 24.15 12.57
N THR A 220 10.02 23.08 13.00
CA THR A 220 10.73 21.88 13.47
C THR A 220 11.63 21.27 12.36
N ALA A 221 11.20 21.30 11.11
CA ALA A 221 12.02 20.83 9.99
C ALA A 221 13.27 21.72 9.75
N GLN A 222 13.13 23.05 9.91
CA GLN A 222 14.26 24.00 9.83
C GLN A 222 15.21 23.86 11.01
N ASP A 223 14.70 23.66 12.22
CA ASP A 223 15.50 23.39 13.44
C ASP A 223 16.31 22.07 13.29
N LEU A 224 15.83 21.13 12.43
CA LEU A 224 16.54 19.89 12.05
C LEU A 224 17.42 20.04 10.79
N GLY A 225 17.68 21.26 10.31
CA GLY A 225 18.55 21.52 9.17
C GLY A 225 17.93 21.24 7.79
N MET A 226 16.61 21.04 7.70
CA MET A 226 15.91 20.79 6.42
C MET A 226 15.51 22.13 5.76
N THR A 227 15.75 22.27 4.46
CA THR A 227 15.34 23.42 3.63
C THR A 227 13.86 23.32 3.24
N LYS A 228 12.95 23.37 4.21
CA LYS A 228 11.51 23.47 3.94
C LYS A 228 11.01 24.88 4.24
N SER A 229 10.20 25.44 3.35
CA SER A 229 9.55 26.73 3.54
C SER A 229 8.05 26.64 3.26
N MET A 230 7.28 27.56 3.82
CA MET A 230 5.85 27.76 3.54
C MET A 230 5.59 29.22 3.15
N LYS A 231 4.47 29.40 2.43
CA LYS A 231 4.05 30.75 2.04
C LYS A 231 3.67 31.53 3.28
N PHE A 232 3.97 32.50 3.75
CA PHE A 232 3.70 33.24 5.01
C PHE A 232 4.52 32.77 6.21
N PHE A 233 5.68 32.14 5.99
CA PHE A 233 6.54 31.69 7.10
C PHE A 233 7.02 32.89 7.94
N THR A 234 7.50 33.94 7.30
CA THR A 234 8.06 35.14 7.95
C THR A 234 7.01 35.86 8.81
N GLU A 235 5.80 36.04 8.28
CA GLU A 235 4.69 36.68 9.00
C GLU A 235 4.24 35.84 10.19
N LEU A 236 4.23 34.51 10.05
CA LEU A 236 3.86 33.61 11.13
C LEU A 236 4.99 33.44 12.16
N ASP A 237 6.25 33.52 11.75
CA ASP A 237 7.39 33.50 12.67
C ASP A 237 7.42 34.75 13.54
N ALA A 238 7.06 35.90 12.99
CA ALA A 238 6.87 37.14 13.76
C ALA A 238 5.75 37.06 14.83
N ILE A 239 4.77 36.16 14.62
CA ILE A 239 3.65 35.95 15.54
C ILE A 239 3.93 34.84 16.57
N LEU A 240 4.57 33.75 16.12
CA LEU A 240 4.70 32.48 16.85
C LEU A 240 6.13 32.09 17.22
N GLY A 241 7.14 32.87 16.79
CA GLY A 241 8.56 32.60 17.04
C GLY A 241 8.97 32.77 18.51
N PRO A 242 10.12 32.19 18.93
CA PRO A 242 10.54 32.07 20.33
C PRO A 242 10.87 33.36 21.09
N ASN A 243 10.94 34.50 20.43
CA ASN A 243 11.37 35.77 21.05
C ASN A 243 10.27 36.55 21.77
N LYS A 244 9.15 35.95 22.19
CA LYS A 244 8.04 36.67 22.83
C LYS A 244 7.63 36.18 24.23
N THR A 245 8.40 35.34 24.92
CA THR A 245 8.02 34.85 26.25
C THR A 245 8.79 35.44 27.42
N GLU A 246 9.74 36.36 27.17
CA GLU A 246 10.42 37.06 28.29
C GLU A 246 10.58 38.54 27.98
N LYS A 247 9.57 39.33 28.27
CA LYS A 247 9.69 40.77 28.62
C LYS A 247 8.31 41.31 28.97
N SER A 248 7.90 41.11 30.23
CA SER A 248 7.05 42.01 30.98
C SER A 248 7.01 41.57 32.45
N ARG A 249 8.10 41.81 33.15
CA ARG A 249 8.09 42.19 34.58
C ARG A 249 9.39 42.95 34.82
N ASP A 250 9.20 44.10 35.46
CA ASP A 250 10.21 44.95 36.10
C ASP A 250 11.04 45.83 35.16
N GLN A 251 10.53 47.03 34.98
CA GLN A 251 11.34 48.25 34.90
C GLN A 251 11.19 49.00 36.19
N GLU A 252 12.28 49.02 36.96
CA GLU A 252 12.77 50.24 37.62
C GLU A 252 14.17 50.00 38.16
N SER A 253 15.04 50.99 37.81
CA SER A 253 16.30 51.42 38.40
C SER A 253 17.61 50.70 38.00
N GLN A 254 18.39 51.47 37.20
CA GLN A 254 19.75 52.00 37.36
C GLN A 254 20.98 51.10 37.27
N ASP A 255 21.74 51.43 36.25
CA ASP A 255 23.20 51.62 36.17
C ASP A 255 24.18 50.60 36.75
N GLY A 256 25.12 50.22 35.89
CA GLY A 256 26.45 49.79 36.35
C GLY A 256 27.10 48.69 35.56
N GLU A 257 27.89 49.10 34.61
CA GLU A 257 29.15 48.55 34.11
C GLU A 257 29.66 47.13 34.46
N HIS A 258 30.19 46.53 33.40
CA HIS A 258 31.47 45.79 33.27
C HIS A 258 31.54 44.26 33.41
N VAL A 259 31.86 43.70 32.29
CA VAL A 259 33.01 42.80 31.98
C VAL A 259 33.03 41.34 32.43
N THR A 260 33.17 40.50 31.41
CA THR A 260 33.97 39.29 31.25
C THR A 260 33.64 37.97 31.95
N GLU A 261 33.69 37.04 31.05
CA GLU A 261 34.39 35.72 31.05
C GLU A 261 33.76 34.48 31.70
N CYS A 262 33.60 33.57 30.81
CA CYS A 262 34.08 32.17 30.80
C CYS A 262 33.76 31.23 31.99
N ALA A 263 33.35 30.09 31.54
CA ALA A 263 33.83 28.75 31.86
C ALA A 263 32.89 27.82 32.63
N ASN A 264 32.51 26.83 31.90
CA ASN A 264 32.63 25.39 32.17
C ASN A 264 32.38 24.84 33.59
N VAL A 265 31.68 23.74 33.59
CA VAL A 265 32.01 22.43 34.15
C VAL A 265 31.02 21.85 35.17
N LYS A 266 30.48 20.71 34.76
CA LYS A 266 30.24 19.43 35.44
C LYS A 266 29.28 19.26 36.60
N MET A 267 28.40 18.29 36.36
CA MET A 267 28.10 17.08 37.15
C MET A 267 27.95 17.16 38.67
N GLY A 268 26.93 16.53 39.15
CA GLY A 268 26.86 16.01 40.49
C GLY A 268 25.48 15.52 40.87
N GLU A 269 25.44 14.25 41.04
CA GLU A 269 24.40 13.38 41.57
C GLU A 269 23.88 13.76 42.95
N ASP A 270 22.67 13.30 43.19
CA ASP A 270 22.26 12.48 44.33
C ASP A 270 21.39 13.08 45.44
N GLN A 271 20.39 12.27 45.76
CA GLN A 271 19.78 11.91 47.04
C GLN A 271 18.63 12.76 47.62
N THR A 272 17.49 12.09 47.58
CA THR A 272 16.56 11.71 48.68
C THR A 272 16.36 12.69 49.83
N GLU A 273 15.12 12.96 50.19
CA GLU A 273 14.39 12.51 51.36
C GLU A 273 13.09 13.31 51.60
N LEU A 274 12.03 12.55 51.80
CA LEU A 274 10.91 12.63 52.71
C LEU A 274 10.73 13.92 53.57
N PHE A 275 9.52 14.45 53.62
CA PHE A 275 8.71 14.51 54.86
C PHE A 275 7.27 15.02 54.63
N GLU A 276 6.40 14.45 55.41
CA GLU A 276 4.96 14.60 55.58
C GLU A 276 4.51 16.02 55.99
N GLY A 277 3.21 16.27 55.76
CA GLY A 277 2.49 16.87 56.84
C GLY A 277 1.42 17.93 56.51
N HIS A 278 0.18 17.49 56.63
CA HIS A 278 -0.98 18.13 57.28
C HIS A 278 -1.65 19.40 56.70
N ASN A 279 -2.85 19.21 56.28
CA ASN A 279 -4.17 19.53 56.89
C ASN A 279 -4.90 20.84 56.57
N LYS A 280 -6.21 20.63 56.25
CA LYS A 280 -7.43 21.46 56.52
C LYS A 280 -7.61 22.72 55.67
N SER A 281 -8.78 23.02 55.11
CA SER A 281 -10.17 22.81 55.52
C SER A 281 -11.15 23.32 54.46
N GLN A 282 -12.25 22.63 54.30
CA GLN A 282 -13.66 23.06 54.29
C GLN A 282 -14.15 24.15 53.32
N GLY A 283 -15.19 23.77 52.59
CA GLY A 283 -16.15 24.69 52.00
C GLY A 283 -17.24 23.97 51.22
N THR A 284 -18.21 23.45 51.92
CA THR A 284 -19.52 22.92 51.52
C THR A 284 -20.36 23.94 50.74
N LEU A 285 -21.13 23.49 49.78
CA LEU A 285 -22.55 23.83 49.61
C LEU A 285 -23.27 22.91 48.64
N SER A 286 -24.26 22.29 49.19
CA SER A 286 -25.32 21.42 48.74
C SER A 286 -26.38 22.10 47.86
N PHE A 287 -27.15 21.34 47.09
CA PHE A 287 -28.62 21.35 47.01
C PHE A 287 -29.12 20.17 46.12
N LYS A 288 -29.74 19.19 46.78
CA LYS A 288 -31.10 18.65 46.84
C LYS A 288 -31.67 18.06 45.54
N ARG A 289 -31.78 16.79 45.50
CA ARG A 289 -32.87 15.77 45.71
C ARG A 289 -34.26 16.16 45.28
N LYS A 290 -34.87 15.24 44.49
CA LYS A 290 -36.20 14.66 44.82
C LYS A 290 -36.30 13.22 44.34
N ALA A 291 -36.64 12.35 45.26
CA ALA A 291 -37.02 10.95 45.12
C ALA A 291 -38.53 10.85 45.05
N HIS A 292 -39.01 9.77 44.48
CA HIS A 292 -40.27 9.14 44.94
C HIS A 292 -40.10 7.62 44.94
N GLU A 293 -40.41 7.09 46.08
CA GLU A 293 -40.51 5.73 46.54
C GLU A 293 -41.73 5.05 45.91
N ASP A 294 -41.67 3.69 45.82
CA ASP A 294 -42.51 2.77 46.57
C ASP A 294 -42.10 1.30 46.34
N GLU A 295 -41.76 0.65 47.43
CA GLU A 295 -41.71 -0.80 47.67
C GLU A 295 -43.05 -1.23 48.37
N PRO A 296 -43.23 -2.48 48.84
CA PRO A 296 -42.73 -3.83 48.57
C PRO A 296 -43.82 -4.93 48.50
N VAL A 297 -43.46 -6.21 48.33
CA VAL A 297 -43.99 -7.34 49.13
C VAL A 297 -43.19 -8.62 48.92
N SER A 298 -42.81 -9.21 50.02
CA SER A 298 -42.05 -10.41 50.32
C SER A 298 -42.84 -11.74 50.15
N LYS A 299 -42.09 -12.86 49.97
CA LYS A 299 -42.14 -14.12 50.77
C LYS A 299 -41.15 -15.15 50.24
N SER A 300 -40.18 -15.46 50.95
CA SER A 300 -39.59 -16.55 51.72
C SER A 300 -40.07 -17.98 51.37
N LEU A 301 -39.09 -18.90 51.21
CA LEU A 301 -38.85 -20.12 52.00
C LEU A 301 -37.83 -21.06 51.33
N LYS A 302 -36.67 -21.18 51.97
CA LYS A 302 -35.96 -22.30 52.62
C LYS A 302 -35.67 -23.62 51.83
N LYS A 303 -34.36 -23.88 51.82
CA LYS A 303 -33.64 -25.15 52.19
C LYS A 303 -33.84 -26.42 51.37
N SER A 304 -32.78 -27.05 50.85
CA SER A 304 -31.84 -27.94 51.51
C SER A 304 -30.86 -28.57 50.54
N ALA A 305 -29.57 -28.64 50.92
CA ALA A 305 -28.66 -29.65 50.41
C ALA A 305 -28.92 -30.97 51.17
N PRO A 306 -28.54 -32.18 50.77
CA PRO A 306 -27.13 -32.59 50.90
C PRO A 306 -26.61 -33.63 49.87
N GLU A 307 -25.29 -33.81 49.94
CA GLU A 307 -24.46 -35.03 50.03
C GLU A 307 -23.92 -35.72 48.76
N ILE A 308 -22.66 -35.85 48.83
CA ILE A 308 -21.64 -36.66 48.25
C ILE A 308 -21.98 -38.15 48.14
N ILE A 309 -21.69 -38.80 46.99
CA ILE A 309 -21.19 -40.18 46.97
C ILE A 309 -20.18 -40.37 45.83
N THR A 310 -18.97 -40.74 46.22
CA THR A 310 -17.90 -41.37 45.44
C THR A 310 -18.28 -42.77 44.97
N ASN A 311 -17.82 -43.17 43.77
CA ASN A 311 -17.17 -44.49 43.53
C ASN A 311 -16.70 -44.64 42.09
N GLN A 312 -15.41 -44.80 41.93
CA GLN A 312 -14.57 -45.93 41.46
C GLN A 312 -14.91 -46.59 40.11
N PHE A 313 -13.86 -46.65 39.30
CA PHE A 313 -13.64 -47.46 38.10
C PHE A 313 -14.05 -48.96 38.23
N PRO A 314 -14.25 -49.66 37.08
CA PRO A 314 -13.19 -50.54 36.61
C PRO A 314 -12.96 -50.55 35.08
N GLN A 315 -11.75 -51.01 34.76
CA GLN A 315 -11.22 -51.39 33.45
C GLN A 315 -11.87 -52.66 32.89
N SER A 316 -11.82 -52.74 31.59
CA SER A 316 -11.40 -53.91 30.77
C SER A 316 -12.32 -54.19 29.56
N ILE A 317 -11.69 -54.41 28.49
CA ILE A 317 -11.49 -55.52 27.52
C ILE A 317 -12.07 -55.27 26.12
N ILE A 318 -11.13 -55.15 25.18
CA ILE A 318 -10.88 -55.78 23.87
C ILE A 318 -12.13 -56.34 23.12
N THR A 319 -12.31 -55.91 21.84
CA THR A 319 -12.38 -56.83 20.68
C THR A 319 -12.47 -56.01 19.37
N GLU A 320 -11.53 -56.29 18.46
CA GLU A 320 -11.69 -56.15 17.01
C GLU A 320 -12.57 -57.27 16.46
N PRO A 321 -13.16 -57.14 15.24
CA PRO A 321 -12.54 -57.73 14.06
C PRO A 321 -12.72 -56.88 12.74
N LYS A 322 -11.67 -56.86 11.86
CA LYS A 322 -11.52 -57.57 10.56
C LYS A 322 -12.69 -57.37 9.55
N ASP A 323 -12.49 -57.12 8.33
CA ASP A 323 -11.63 -57.48 7.20
C ASP A 323 -11.98 -56.54 6.03
N SER A 324 -11.31 -56.32 5.00
CA SER A 324 -10.44 -56.99 4.04
C SER A 324 -10.34 -56.02 2.82
N THR A 325 -9.46 -55.93 1.97
CA THR A 325 -8.56 -56.73 1.17
C THR A 325 -7.79 -55.83 0.25
N GLU A 326 -6.58 -56.04 0.10
CA GLU A 326 -5.62 -56.57 -0.90
C GLU A 326 -5.09 -55.54 -1.90
N CYS A 327 -3.92 -55.52 -2.41
CA CYS A 327 -2.78 -56.44 -2.45
C CYS A 327 -1.60 -55.83 -3.22
N PHE A 328 -0.39 -56.37 -2.95
CA PHE A 328 0.79 -56.58 -3.81
C PHE A 328 1.77 -55.40 -3.99
N CYS A 329 3.08 -55.59 -3.84
CA CYS A 329 3.98 -56.76 -3.61
C CYS A 329 5.33 -56.25 -3.12
N ARG A 330 5.92 -57.07 -2.24
CA ARG A 330 7.32 -57.06 -1.77
C ARG A 330 8.25 -57.71 -2.79
N GLN A 331 9.53 -57.38 -2.73
CA GLN A 331 10.59 -58.38 -2.60
C GLN A 331 11.83 -57.83 -1.95
N GLU A 332 12.14 -58.41 -0.79
CA GLU A 332 13.42 -58.40 -0.10
C GLU A 332 14.33 -59.50 -0.68
N THR A 333 15.66 -59.32 -0.58
CA THR A 333 16.59 -60.41 -0.40
C THR A 333 17.71 -60.00 0.54
N GLN A 334 17.80 -60.76 1.65
CA GLN A 334 18.90 -60.80 2.64
C GLN A 334 20.08 -61.60 2.09
N LEU A 335 21.28 -61.38 2.59
CA LEU A 335 22.17 -62.42 3.11
C LEU A 335 23.44 -61.88 3.81
N HIS A 336 23.54 -62.23 5.09
CA HIS A 336 24.62 -62.78 5.99
C HIS A 336 25.95 -62.03 6.18
N GLN A 337 26.08 -61.53 7.37
CA GLN A 337 26.95 -61.84 8.55
C GLN A 337 28.41 -62.37 8.28
N SER A 338 29.38 -61.66 8.87
CA SER A 338 30.24 -62.23 9.92
C SER A 338 31.15 -61.19 10.59
N SER A 339 31.40 -61.44 11.82
CA SER A 339 32.00 -60.72 12.93
C SER A 339 33.53 -60.42 12.83
N ALA A 340 33.99 -59.31 13.45
CA ALA A 340 34.95 -59.34 14.59
C ALA A 340 35.52 -57.95 14.96
N SER A 341 35.38 -57.59 16.23
CA SER A 341 36.32 -56.90 17.16
C SER A 341 36.81 -55.44 16.85
N LEU A 342 36.52 -54.59 17.84
CA LEU A 342 37.03 -53.24 18.22
C LEU A 342 38.58 -53.28 18.55
N PRO A 343 39.31 -52.08 18.67
CA PRO A 343 38.86 -50.82 19.24
C PRO A 343 39.46 -49.52 18.65
N GLY A 344 38.76 -48.45 18.90
CA GLY A 344 39.26 -47.11 19.29
C GLY A 344 39.89 -46.19 18.27
N ALA A 345 39.13 -45.16 17.83
CA ALA A 345 39.62 -43.79 17.65
C ALA A 345 38.45 -42.85 17.31
N VAL A 346 38.36 -41.77 18.08
CA VAL A 346 37.48 -40.68 17.85
C VAL A 346 37.90 -39.98 16.54
N ALA A 347 37.04 -40.00 15.52
CA ALA A 347 37.21 -39.19 14.31
C ALA A 347 35.88 -38.46 13.99
N ALA A 348 36.00 -37.15 13.84
CA ALA A 348 34.94 -36.23 13.52
C ALA A 348 34.16 -36.66 12.27
N LEU A 349 32.83 -36.72 12.37
CA LEU A 349 31.91 -36.92 11.26
C LEU A 349 31.87 -35.68 10.41
N SER A 350 32.57 -35.68 9.30
CA SER A 350 32.28 -34.79 8.15
C SER A 350 31.00 -35.26 7.48
N PRO A 351 30.12 -34.35 7.08
CA PRO A 351 28.92 -34.78 6.35
C PRO A 351 29.31 -35.34 4.97
N LEU A 352 28.90 -36.58 4.74
CA LEU A 352 28.94 -37.23 3.44
C LEU A 352 28.32 -36.33 2.38
N ARG A 353 29.17 -35.79 1.52
CA ARG A 353 28.78 -35.15 0.27
C ARG A 353 28.17 -36.25 -0.60
N ILE A 354 26.83 -36.27 -0.70
CA ILE A 354 26.13 -37.02 -1.74
C ILE A 354 26.55 -36.37 -3.03
N MET A 355 27.43 -37.00 -3.79
CA MET A 355 27.70 -36.64 -5.19
C MET A 355 26.39 -36.89 -5.96
N ALA A 356 25.68 -35.80 -6.31
CA ALA A 356 24.63 -35.89 -7.27
C ALA A 356 25.23 -36.46 -8.56
N THR A 357 24.69 -37.58 -9.02
CA THR A 357 24.96 -38.12 -10.36
C THR A 357 24.74 -37.02 -11.36
N ALA A 358 25.75 -36.66 -12.14
CA ALA A 358 25.62 -35.71 -13.22
C ALA A 358 24.53 -36.25 -14.16
N GLU A 359 23.39 -35.59 -14.20
CA GLU A 359 22.34 -35.89 -15.20
C GLU A 359 22.95 -35.71 -16.60
N VAL A 360 23.05 -36.81 -17.33
CA VAL A 360 23.44 -36.75 -18.73
C VAL A 360 22.27 -36.23 -19.54
N LEU A 361 22.34 -34.97 -19.98
CA LEU A 361 21.33 -34.37 -20.85
C LEU A 361 21.57 -34.77 -22.28
N ASN A 362 20.52 -35.22 -22.94
CA ASN A 362 20.53 -35.52 -24.36
C ASN A 362 20.27 -34.25 -25.15
N ILE A 363 21.34 -33.55 -25.52
CA ILE A 363 21.29 -32.27 -26.24
C ILE A 363 21.10 -32.53 -27.70
N GLY A 364 20.01 -31.98 -28.26
CA GLY A 364 19.66 -32.05 -29.69
C GLY A 364 20.34 -30.94 -30.50
N LYS A 365 19.67 -30.52 -31.57
CA LYS A 365 20.18 -29.49 -32.50
C LYS A 365 20.24 -28.12 -31.82
N LYS A 366 21.18 -27.28 -32.29
CA LYS A 366 21.21 -25.85 -31.95
C LYS A 366 20.02 -25.15 -32.63
N LEU A 367 19.13 -24.59 -31.83
CA LEU A 367 17.93 -23.87 -32.28
C LEU A 367 18.21 -22.41 -32.64
N TYR A 368 19.08 -21.77 -31.84
CA TYR A 368 19.40 -20.36 -31.99
C TYR A 368 20.81 -20.05 -31.47
N GLU A 369 21.49 -19.11 -32.10
CA GLU A 369 22.76 -18.55 -31.65
C GLU A 369 22.68 -17.03 -31.61
N GLY A 370 22.87 -16.47 -30.44
CA GLY A 370 22.93 -15.03 -30.21
C GLY A 370 24.37 -14.53 -29.95
N LYS A 371 24.49 -13.24 -29.65
CA LYS A 371 25.76 -12.57 -29.39
C LYS A 371 26.49 -13.14 -28.14
N THR A 372 25.75 -13.56 -27.11
CA THR A 372 26.28 -13.99 -25.81
C THR A 372 25.75 -15.34 -25.34
N LYS A 373 24.89 -16.01 -26.10
CA LYS A 373 24.26 -17.29 -25.73
C LYS A 373 23.94 -18.14 -26.94
N GLU A 374 23.75 -19.44 -26.69
CA GLU A 374 23.23 -20.45 -27.62
C GLU A 374 22.06 -21.17 -27.01
N VAL A 375 21.12 -21.61 -27.80
CA VAL A 375 19.92 -22.34 -27.37
C VAL A 375 19.89 -23.70 -28.09
N TYR A 376 19.77 -24.76 -27.30
CA TYR A 376 19.75 -26.12 -27.77
C TYR A 376 18.45 -26.84 -27.41
N GLU A 377 17.99 -27.70 -28.24
CA GLU A 377 16.88 -28.62 -28.01
C GLU A 377 17.28 -29.66 -26.93
N LEU A 378 16.34 -30.04 -26.09
CA LEU A 378 16.50 -31.15 -25.13
C LEU A 378 15.63 -32.32 -25.60
N LEU A 379 16.27 -33.40 -26.07
CA LEU A 379 15.58 -34.58 -26.66
C LEU A 379 14.77 -35.34 -25.60
N ASP A 380 15.26 -35.38 -24.36
CA ASP A 380 14.60 -36.07 -23.23
C ASP A 380 13.49 -35.23 -22.58
N SER A 381 13.31 -34.00 -22.99
CA SER A 381 12.33 -33.08 -22.41
C SER A 381 11.70 -32.19 -23.49
N PRO A 382 10.81 -32.74 -24.34
CA PRO A 382 10.12 -31.93 -25.35
C PRO A 382 9.46 -30.69 -24.79
N GLY A 383 9.60 -29.56 -25.49
CA GLY A 383 9.11 -28.26 -25.02
C GLY A 383 10.03 -27.54 -24.01
N LYS A 384 11.23 -28.12 -23.76
CA LYS A 384 12.30 -27.45 -23.00
C LYS A 384 13.54 -27.27 -23.84
N VAL A 385 14.34 -26.29 -23.49
CA VAL A 385 15.60 -25.93 -24.16
C VAL A 385 16.71 -25.74 -23.13
N LEU A 386 17.95 -25.92 -23.57
CA LEU A 386 19.15 -25.55 -22.82
C LEU A 386 19.67 -24.22 -23.36
N LEU A 387 19.77 -23.21 -22.47
CA LEU A 387 20.44 -21.96 -22.79
C LEU A 387 21.86 -22.00 -22.26
N GLN A 388 22.82 -21.97 -23.20
CA GLN A 388 24.25 -21.98 -22.93
C GLN A 388 24.81 -20.56 -23.07
N SER A 389 25.36 -19.99 -21.99
CA SER A 389 26.03 -18.70 -22.02
C SER A 389 27.43 -18.80 -22.64
N LYS A 390 27.90 -17.72 -23.27
CA LYS A 390 29.23 -17.60 -23.88
C LYS A 390 30.12 -16.64 -23.13
N ASP A 391 31.43 -16.89 -23.14
CA ASP A 391 32.46 -15.99 -22.62
C ASP A 391 32.70 -14.81 -23.57
N GLN A 392 31.65 -14.08 -23.91
CA GLN A 392 31.70 -12.94 -24.80
C GLN A 392 31.04 -11.71 -24.21
N ILE A 393 31.70 -10.56 -24.39
CA ILE A 393 31.13 -9.25 -24.09
C ILE A 393 31.13 -8.39 -25.36
N THR A 394 30.03 -7.67 -25.59
CA THR A 394 29.84 -6.86 -26.80
C THR A 394 29.37 -5.45 -26.47
N ALA A 395 29.71 -4.46 -27.30
CA ALA A 395 29.17 -3.11 -27.23
C ALA A 395 28.95 -2.55 -28.65
N GLY A 396 28.05 -1.53 -28.79
CA GLY A 396 27.81 -0.85 -30.05
C GLY A 396 27.33 -1.83 -31.15
N ASN A 397 26.22 -2.53 -30.93
CA ASN A 397 25.68 -3.54 -31.86
C ASN A 397 26.72 -4.58 -32.35
N ALA A 398 27.57 -5.03 -31.39
CA ALA A 398 28.69 -5.94 -31.62
C ALA A 398 29.86 -5.36 -32.47
N ALA A 399 29.89 -4.08 -32.77
CA ALA A 399 31.07 -3.41 -33.35
C ALA A 399 32.32 -3.61 -32.50
N ARG A 400 32.16 -3.69 -31.17
CA ARG A 400 33.19 -4.08 -30.21
C ARG A 400 32.80 -5.44 -29.61
N LYS A 401 33.69 -6.44 -29.79
CA LYS A 401 33.48 -7.79 -29.27
C LYS A 401 34.79 -8.34 -28.73
N ASN A 402 34.77 -8.77 -27.46
CA ASN A 402 35.91 -9.36 -26.78
C ASN A 402 35.52 -10.67 -26.09
N HIS A 403 36.51 -11.55 -25.95
CA HIS A 403 36.41 -12.70 -25.08
C HIS A 403 36.66 -12.24 -23.63
N LEU A 404 35.83 -12.70 -22.69
CA LEU A 404 35.95 -12.43 -21.26
C LEU A 404 35.78 -13.76 -20.51
N GLU A 405 36.87 -14.44 -20.28
CA GLU A 405 36.91 -15.76 -19.63
C GLU A 405 36.16 -15.76 -18.29
N GLY A 406 35.27 -16.75 -18.10
CA GLY A 406 34.42 -16.91 -16.92
C GLY A 406 33.15 -16.06 -16.91
N LYS A 407 32.94 -15.17 -17.92
CA LYS A 407 31.70 -14.37 -18.01
C LYS A 407 30.46 -15.25 -18.12
N ALA A 408 30.54 -16.39 -18.84
CA ALA A 408 29.43 -17.32 -19.01
C ALA A 408 28.94 -17.86 -17.64
N ALA A 409 29.84 -18.26 -16.78
CA ALA A 409 29.51 -18.76 -15.45
C ALA A 409 28.91 -17.65 -14.55
N ILE A 410 29.49 -16.46 -14.60
CA ILE A 410 28.99 -15.29 -13.88
C ILE A 410 27.55 -14.94 -14.33
N SER A 411 27.35 -14.83 -15.64
CA SER A 411 26.04 -14.50 -16.25
C SER A 411 24.98 -15.54 -15.90
N ASN A 412 25.31 -16.83 -16.01
CA ASN A 412 24.42 -17.91 -15.66
C ASN A 412 24.07 -17.95 -14.15
N LYS A 413 25.04 -17.68 -13.28
CA LYS A 413 24.81 -17.59 -11.83
C LYS A 413 23.86 -16.45 -11.49
N ILE A 414 24.09 -15.25 -12.02
CA ILE A 414 23.26 -14.08 -11.78
C ILE A 414 21.85 -14.32 -12.29
N THR A 415 21.70 -14.77 -13.55
CA THR A 415 20.39 -15.05 -14.17
C THR A 415 19.61 -16.08 -13.35
N SER A 416 20.26 -17.19 -12.94
CA SER A 416 19.61 -18.24 -12.16
C SER A 416 19.09 -17.71 -10.81
N CYS A 417 19.89 -16.95 -10.07
CA CYS A 417 19.45 -16.35 -8.81
C CYS A 417 18.31 -15.33 -8.98
N ILE A 418 18.40 -14.48 -10.01
CA ILE A 418 17.36 -13.50 -10.30
C ILE A 418 16.04 -14.17 -10.70
N PHE A 419 16.09 -15.18 -11.56
CA PHE A 419 14.90 -15.93 -11.95
C PHE A 419 14.29 -16.72 -10.80
N GLN A 420 15.12 -17.31 -9.92
CA GLN A 420 14.66 -17.96 -8.72
C GLN A 420 13.94 -16.96 -7.80
N LEU A 421 14.53 -15.79 -7.52
CA LEU A 421 13.90 -14.73 -6.72
C LEU A 421 12.53 -14.32 -7.28
N LEU A 422 12.44 -14.12 -8.59
CA LEU A 422 11.21 -13.70 -9.27
C LEU A 422 10.14 -14.81 -9.24
N GLN A 423 10.54 -16.08 -9.43
CA GLN A 423 9.63 -17.23 -9.32
C GLN A 423 9.10 -17.41 -7.88
N GLU A 424 9.97 -17.33 -6.88
CA GLU A 424 9.57 -17.38 -5.47
C GLU A 424 8.64 -16.21 -5.07
N ALA A 425 8.79 -15.07 -5.73
CA ALA A 425 7.85 -13.95 -5.59
C ALA A 425 6.50 -14.22 -6.29
N GLY A 426 6.44 -15.12 -7.27
CA GLY A 426 5.23 -15.45 -8.03
C GLY A 426 5.19 -14.86 -9.44
N ILE A 427 6.32 -14.43 -10.01
CA ILE A 427 6.44 -13.99 -11.41
C ILE A 427 6.68 -15.22 -12.30
N LYS A 428 5.97 -15.31 -13.42
CA LYS A 428 6.18 -16.36 -14.42
C LYS A 428 7.44 -16.06 -15.24
N THR A 429 8.37 -17.03 -15.27
CA THR A 429 9.65 -16.89 -15.97
C THR A 429 9.94 -18.13 -16.82
N ALA A 430 10.70 -17.95 -17.88
CA ALA A 430 11.25 -19.04 -18.69
C ALA A 430 12.54 -19.58 -18.04
N PHE A 431 12.42 -20.16 -16.88
CA PHE A 431 13.51 -20.78 -16.13
C PHE A 431 13.00 -22.03 -15.39
N THR A 432 13.68 -23.14 -15.53
CA THR A 432 13.36 -24.37 -14.81
C THR A 432 14.38 -24.61 -13.70
N ARG A 433 15.66 -24.69 -14.05
CA ARG A 433 16.77 -24.89 -13.11
C ARG A 433 18.12 -24.61 -13.76
N LYS A 434 19.11 -24.26 -12.95
CA LYS A 434 20.51 -24.18 -13.37
C LYS A 434 21.00 -25.57 -13.81
N CYS A 435 21.83 -25.63 -14.87
CA CYS A 435 22.43 -26.83 -15.40
C CYS A 435 23.93 -26.59 -15.65
N GLY A 436 24.77 -27.16 -14.81
CA GLY A 436 26.20 -26.85 -14.83
C GLY A 436 26.52 -25.39 -14.46
N GLU A 437 27.71 -24.93 -14.79
CA GLU A 437 28.14 -23.56 -14.43
C GLU A 437 27.67 -22.51 -15.43
N THR A 438 27.55 -22.86 -16.71
CA THR A 438 27.38 -21.91 -17.81
C THR A 438 26.02 -21.98 -18.51
N ALA A 439 25.12 -22.89 -18.08
CA ALA A 439 23.84 -23.13 -18.72
C ALA A 439 22.67 -23.27 -17.73
N PHE A 440 21.46 -23.08 -18.21
CA PHE A 440 20.23 -23.40 -17.50
C PHE A 440 19.17 -24.01 -18.44
N ILE A 441 18.23 -24.74 -17.87
CA ILE A 441 17.09 -25.32 -18.58
C ILE A 441 15.91 -24.36 -18.47
N ALA A 442 15.22 -24.13 -19.60
CA ALA A 442 14.06 -23.26 -19.72
C ALA A 442 12.93 -23.92 -20.51
N PRO A 443 11.66 -23.51 -20.31
CA PRO A 443 10.61 -23.77 -21.29
C PRO A 443 10.98 -23.17 -22.65
N GLN A 444 10.63 -23.85 -23.73
CA GLN A 444 10.80 -23.30 -25.07
C GLN A 444 9.80 -22.16 -25.27
N CYS A 445 10.30 -21.00 -25.70
CA CYS A 445 9.49 -19.81 -25.97
C CYS A 445 9.72 -19.28 -27.37
N GLU A 446 8.65 -18.79 -27.98
CA GLU A 446 8.75 -17.88 -29.12
C GLU A 446 8.94 -16.45 -28.59
N MET A 447 10.10 -15.86 -28.91
CA MET A 447 10.50 -14.57 -28.36
C MET A 447 9.80 -13.40 -29.03
N ILE A 448 9.23 -12.51 -28.22
CA ILE A 448 8.66 -11.24 -28.70
C ILE A 448 9.83 -10.28 -28.97
N PRO A 449 9.97 -9.73 -30.21
CA PRO A 449 11.16 -8.97 -30.61
C PRO A 449 11.16 -7.53 -30.04
N ILE A 450 10.88 -7.37 -28.76
CA ILE A 450 10.83 -6.09 -28.05
C ILE A 450 11.70 -6.16 -26.80
N GLU A 451 12.59 -5.21 -26.64
CA GLU A 451 13.27 -4.91 -25.40
C GLU A 451 12.43 -3.96 -24.57
N TRP A 452 12.06 -4.38 -23.36
CA TRP A 452 11.36 -3.59 -22.38
C TRP A 452 12.36 -2.95 -21.41
N VAL A 453 12.48 -1.65 -21.46
CA VAL A 453 13.43 -0.92 -20.62
C VAL A 453 12.69 -0.13 -19.54
N CYS A 454 12.97 -0.44 -18.28
CA CYS A 454 12.40 0.27 -17.13
C CYS A 454 13.46 1.12 -16.45
N ARG A 455 13.16 2.41 -16.17
CA ARG A 455 14.14 3.37 -15.63
C ARG A 455 13.63 4.08 -14.39
N ARG A 456 14.42 4.03 -13.33
CA ARG A 456 14.24 4.88 -12.14
C ARG A 456 14.94 6.21 -12.29
N ILE A 457 16.11 6.23 -12.96
CA ILE A 457 16.97 7.40 -13.06
C ILE A 457 17.28 7.70 -14.54
N ALA A 458 17.13 8.95 -14.93
CA ALA A 458 17.48 9.42 -16.26
C ALA A 458 19.00 9.44 -16.45
N THR A 459 19.52 8.60 -17.34
CA THR A 459 20.95 8.53 -17.72
C THR A 459 21.12 7.90 -19.10
N GLY A 460 22.34 7.94 -19.64
CA GLY A 460 22.74 7.23 -20.85
C GLY A 460 21.95 7.63 -22.10
N SER A 461 21.48 6.64 -22.89
CA SER A 461 20.77 6.88 -24.16
C SER A 461 19.45 7.64 -24.00
N PHE A 462 18.83 7.59 -22.82
CA PHE A 462 17.62 8.36 -22.54
C PHE A 462 17.88 9.87 -22.67
N LEU A 463 18.96 10.36 -22.08
CA LEU A 463 19.32 11.81 -22.14
C LEU A 463 19.63 12.27 -23.56
N LYS A 464 20.24 11.39 -24.39
CA LYS A 464 20.51 11.72 -25.80
C LYS A 464 19.20 11.94 -26.59
N ARG A 465 18.16 11.20 -26.28
CA ARG A 465 16.84 11.34 -26.92
C ARG A 465 16.00 12.46 -26.26
N ASN A 466 16.31 12.85 -25.04
CA ASN A 466 15.56 13.84 -24.25
C ASN A 466 16.51 14.90 -23.67
N PRO A 467 17.10 15.78 -24.48
CA PRO A 467 18.16 16.71 -24.06
C PRO A 467 17.69 17.75 -23.01
N GLY A 468 16.37 17.94 -22.86
CA GLY A 468 15.79 18.81 -21.83
C GLY A 468 15.71 18.21 -20.44
N VAL A 469 16.00 16.91 -20.27
CA VAL A 469 15.92 16.23 -18.97
C VAL A 469 17.30 16.22 -18.32
N LYS A 470 17.38 16.66 -17.06
CA LYS A 470 18.65 16.68 -16.31
C LYS A 470 19.06 15.24 -15.95
N GLU A 471 20.38 14.94 -16.07
CA GLU A 471 20.93 13.66 -15.60
C GLU A 471 20.65 13.49 -14.10
N GLY A 472 20.31 12.27 -13.72
CA GLY A 472 19.93 11.94 -12.33
C GLY A 472 18.47 12.23 -11.98
N TYR A 473 17.65 12.76 -12.92
CA TYR A 473 16.21 12.92 -12.68
C TYR A 473 15.56 11.55 -12.35
N LYS A 474 14.77 11.49 -11.28
CA LYS A 474 14.09 10.26 -10.84
C LYS A 474 12.65 10.21 -11.32
N PHE A 475 12.29 9.11 -11.95
CA PHE A 475 10.92 8.86 -12.42
C PHE A 475 10.06 8.21 -11.32
N TYR A 476 8.85 8.74 -11.10
CA TYR A 476 7.83 8.21 -10.20
C TYR A 476 6.46 8.24 -10.87
N PRO A 477 5.91 7.07 -11.32
CA PRO A 477 6.47 5.71 -11.29
C PRO A 477 7.71 5.56 -12.19
N PRO A 478 8.44 4.41 -12.16
CA PRO A 478 9.53 4.14 -13.09
C PRO A 478 9.02 4.23 -14.53
N LYS A 479 9.85 4.80 -15.42
CA LYS A 479 9.49 4.97 -16.83
C LYS A 479 9.76 3.69 -17.62
N VAL A 480 8.73 3.18 -18.30
CA VAL A 480 8.86 2.07 -19.26
C VAL A 480 9.03 2.62 -20.67
N GLU A 481 9.95 2.03 -21.44
CA GLU A 481 10.22 2.32 -22.86
C GLU A 481 10.35 0.99 -23.62
N LEU A 482 9.92 0.97 -24.86
CA LEU A 482 9.97 -0.19 -25.76
C LEU A 482 10.98 0.07 -26.87
N PHE A 483 11.78 -0.94 -27.22
CA PHE A 483 12.69 -0.90 -28.35
C PHE A 483 12.50 -2.16 -29.20
N PHE A 484 12.27 -1.97 -30.48
CA PHE A 484 12.15 -3.08 -31.41
C PHE A 484 13.56 -3.61 -31.75
N LYS A 485 13.74 -4.93 -31.71
CA LYS A 485 15.03 -5.59 -32.02
C LYS A 485 15.30 -5.56 -33.51
N ASP A 486 16.01 -4.56 -33.95
CA ASP A 486 16.45 -4.34 -35.33
C ASP A 486 17.87 -3.76 -35.29
N ASP A 487 18.85 -4.66 -35.23
CA ASP A 487 20.28 -4.32 -35.18
C ASP A 487 20.72 -3.40 -36.34
N ALA A 488 20.08 -3.54 -37.50
CA ALA A 488 20.41 -2.73 -38.69
C ALA A 488 20.00 -1.26 -38.51
N ASN A 489 18.92 -0.99 -37.77
CA ASN A 489 18.39 0.32 -37.49
C ASN A 489 18.65 0.81 -36.04
N ASN A 490 19.63 0.17 -35.36
CA ASN A 490 20.02 0.52 -33.96
C ASN A 490 18.86 0.42 -32.96
N ASP A 491 18.07 -0.62 -33.04
CA ASP A 491 16.96 -0.94 -32.13
C ASP A 491 16.06 0.29 -31.89
N PRO A 492 15.22 0.68 -32.86
CA PRO A 492 14.41 1.90 -32.78
C PRO A 492 13.42 1.85 -31.62
N GLN A 493 13.21 3.00 -31.01
CA GLN A 493 12.17 3.13 -29.98
C GLN A 493 10.78 3.00 -30.62
N TRP A 494 9.94 2.13 -30.04
CA TRP A 494 8.54 1.93 -30.44
C TRP A 494 7.59 2.47 -29.39
N SER A 495 6.40 2.86 -29.83
CA SER A 495 5.27 3.08 -28.94
C SER A 495 4.45 1.79 -28.74
N GLU A 496 3.59 1.78 -27.72
CA GLU A 496 2.67 0.66 -27.48
C GLU A 496 1.71 0.47 -28.67
N GLU A 497 1.27 1.56 -29.31
CA GLU A 497 0.39 1.52 -30.48
C GLU A 497 1.08 0.88 -31.70
N GLN A 498 2.38 1.14 -31.90
CA GLN A 498 3.15 0.49 -32.98
C GLN A 498 3.25 -1.02 -32.76
N LEU A 499 3.48 -1.45 -31.50
CA LEU A 499 3.53 -2.87 -31.16
C LEU A 499 2.16 -3.55 -31.38
N ILE A 500 1.07 -2.91 -30.99
CA ILE A 500 -0.29 -3.41 -31.22
C ILE A 500 -0.63 -3.48 -32.71
N ALA A 501 -0.25 -2.45 -33.46
CA ALA A 501 -0.51 -2.36 -34.90
C ALA A 501 0.27 -3.43 -35.71
N ALA A 502 1.41 -3.88 -35.20
CA ALA A 502 2.21 -4.93 -35.83
C ALA A 502 1.51 -6.31 -35.82
N LYS A 503 0.51 -6.52 -34.96
CA LYS A 503 -0.30 -7.75 -34.87
C LYS A 503 0.53 -9.03 -34.80
N PHE A 504 1.65 -9.00 -34.10
CA PHE A 504 2.49 -10.18 -33.93
C PHE A 504 1.69 -11.35 -33.34
N CYS A 505 2.01 -12.54 -33.80
CA CYS A 505 1.43 -13.79 -33.30
C CYS A 505 2.56 -14.76 -32.94
N PHE A 506 2.65 -15.16 -31.68
CA PHE A 506 3.66 -16.09 -31.18
C PHE A 506 2.98 -17.26 -30.48
N ALA A 507 3.37 -18.47 -30.82
CA ALA A 507 2.79 -19.72 -30.32
C ALA A 507 1.23 -19.73 -30.36
N GLY A 508 0.64 -19.03 -31.31
CA GLY A 508 -0.82 -18.88 -31.47
C GLY A 508 -1.44 -17.77 -30.67
N LEU A 509 -0.67 -17.01 -29.83
CA LEU A 509 -1.13 -15.86 -29.11
C LEU A 509 -0.89 -14.57 -29.91
N VAL A 510 -1.96 -13.85 -30.21
CA VAL A 510 -1.87 -12.54 -30.89
C VAL A 510 -1.55 -11.46 -29.83
N ILE A 511 -0.52 -10.67 -30.11
CA ILE A 511 -0.11 -9.56 -29.24
C ILE A 511 -1.01 -8.34 -29.51
N GLY A 512 -2.00 -8.15 -28.65
CA GLY A 512 -2.92 -7.01 -28.67
C GLY A 512 -2.75 -6.13 -27.45
N GLN A 513 -3.71 -5.22 -27.20
CA GLN A 513 -3.68 -4.27 -26.08
C GLN A 513 -3.52 -4.97 -24.72
N THR A 514 -4.24 -6.08 -24.50
CA THR A 514 -4.17 -6.81 -23.21
C THR A 514 -2.77 -7.35 -22.96
N GLU A 515 -2.12 -7.93 -23.97
CA GLU A 515 -0.78 -8.50 -23.86
C GLU A 515 0.27 -7.41 -23.65
N VAL A 516 0.16 -6.29 -24.36
CA VAL A 516 1.03 -5.11 -24.18
C VAL A 516 0.90 -4.53 -22.78
N ASP A 517 -0.33 -4.34 -22.29
CA ASP A 517 -0.60 -3.88 -20.93
C ASP A 517 0.01 -4.83 -19.88
N ILE A 518 -0.11 -6.15 -20.08
CA ILE A 518 0.46 -7.15 -19.16
C ILE A 518 1.98 -7.05 -19.13
N MET A 519 2.65 -6.97 -20.28
CA MET A 519 4.10 -6.84 -20.34
C MET A 519 4.60 -5.53 -19.76
N SER A 520 3.90 -4.42 -20.00
CA SER A 520 4.20 -3.10 -19.42
C SER A 520 4.14 -3.12 -17.89
N HIS A 521 3.04 -3.63 -17.32
CA HIS A 521 2.87 -3.75 -15.87
C HIS A 521 3.82 -4.77 -15.23
N ALA A 522 4.07 -5.90 -15.92
CA ALA A 522 5.04 -6.89 -15.48
C ALA A 522 6.46 -6.31 -15.44
N THR A 523 6.85 -5.55 -16.47
CA THR A 523 8.15 -4.87 -16.53
C THR A 523 8.36 -3.93 -15.35
N GLN A 524 7.35 -3.12 -15.04
CA GLN A 524 7.42 -2.23 -13.87
C GLN A 524 7.51 -3.02 -12.55
N ALA A 525 6.71 -4.08 -12.39
CA ALA A 525 6.69 -4.88 -11.17
C ALA A 525 8.03 -5.62 -10.96
N ILE A 526 8.58 -6.22 -12.01
CA ILE A 526 9.87 -6.91 -11.97
C ILE A 526 10.99 -5.92 -11.60
N PHE A 527 11.00 -4.74 -12.22
CA PHE A 527 11.94 -3.69 -11.88
C PHE A 527 11.85 -3.30 -10.40
N GLU A 528 10.64 -3.04 -9.89
CA GLU A 528 10.42 -2.65 -8.49
C GLU A 528 10.81 -3.75 -7.50
N ILE A 529 10.60 -5.03 -7.85
CA ILE A 529 11.05 -6.18 -7.05
C ILE A 529 12.57 -6.20 -6.97
N LEU A 530 13.27 -6.08 -8.10
CA LEU A 530 14.73 -6.08 -8.13
C LEU A 530 15.32 -4.83 -7.46
N GLU A 531 14.72 -3.65 -7.68
CA GLU A 531 15.12 -2.41 -7.00
C GLU A 531 15.04 -2.56 -5.48
N LYS A 532 13.94 -3.11 -4.97
CA LYS A 532 13.74 -3.35 -3.53
C LYS A 532 14.71 -4.40 -2.99
N SER A 533 15.02 -5.43 -3.78
CA SER A 533 15.93 -6.52 -3.37
C SER A 533 17.41 -6.09 -3.30
N TRP A 534 17.83 -5.14 -4.16
CA TRP A 534 19.18 -4.57 -4.11
C TRP A 534 19.38 -3.52 -2.99
N LEU A 535 18.30 -2.94 -2.48
CA LEU A 535 18.35 -1.86 -1.49
C LEU A 535 19.06 -2.26 -0.18
N PRO A 536 18.85 -3.45 0.43
CA PRO A 536 19.56 -3.86 1.64
C PRO A 536 21.08 -3.94 1.46
N GLN A 537 21.55 -4.11 0.21
CA GLN A 537 22.97 -4.14 -0.14
C GLN A 537 23.53 -2.75 -0.50
N ASN A 538 22.77 -1.70 -0.17
CA ASN A 538 23.12 -0.33 -0.51
C ASN A 538 23.42 -0.13 -2.00
N CYS A 539 22.66 -0.80 -2.88
CA CYS A 539 22.79 -0.68 -4.33
C CYS A 539 21.54 -0.03 -4.92
N THR A 540 21.77 0.90 -5.84
CA THR A 540 20.72 1.55 -6.62
C THR A 540 20.61 0.89 -7.99
N LEU A 541 19.46 0.26 -8.26
CA LEU A 541 19.10 -0.19 -9.61
C LEU A 541 18.59 1.02 -10.40
N VAL A 542 19.37 1.47 -11.36
CA VAL A 542 19.13 2.71 -12.12
C VAL A 542 18.12 2.49 -13.24
N ASP A 543 18.38 1.48 -14.05
CA ASP A 543 17.49 0.97 -15.09
C ASP A 543 17.79 -0.51 -15.38
N MET A 544 16.87 -1.16 -16.07
CA MET A 544 17.07 -2.50 -16.58
C MET A 544 16.36 -2.70 -17.90
N LYS A 545 16.83 -3.68 -18.68
CA LYS A 545 16.23 -4.22 -19.89
C LYS A 545 15.78 -5.66 -19.64
N ILE A 546 14.57 -6.02 -20.03
CA ILE A 546 14.05 -7.40 -20.03
C ILE A 546 13.34 -7.71 -21.33
N GLU A 547 13.14 -9.00 -21.58
CA GLU A 547 12.46 -9.51 -22.74
C GLU A 547 11.39 -10.53 -22.34
N PHE A 548 10.35 -10.66 -23.14
CA PHE A 548 9.29 -11.63 -22.95
C PHE A 548 9.24 -12.61 -24.12
N GLY A 549 8.80 -13.81 -23.81
CA GLY A 549 8.45 -14.82 -24.79
C GLY A 549 7.08 -15.42 -24.51
N VAL A 550 6.51 -16.10 -25.49
CA VAL A 550 5.32 -16.91 -25.32
C VAL A 550 5.75 -18.37 -25.23
N ASP A 551 5.50 -18.98 -24.08
CA ASP A 551 5.77 -20.42 -23.86
C ASP A 551 4.97 -21.26 -24.86
N VAL A 552 5.67 -22.11 -25.65
CA VAL A 552 5.04 -22.88 -26.71
C VAL A 552 4.05 -23.93 -26.17
N THR A 553 4.15 -24.32 -24.91
CA THR A 553 3.30 -25.31 -24.24
C THR A 553 2.07 -24.68 -23.63
N THR A 554 2.28 -23.67 -22.78
CA THR A 554 1.21 -23.03 -21.99
C THR A 554 0.51 -21.89 -22.71
N LYS A 555 1.11 -21.38 -23.79
CA LYS A 555 0.65 -20.21 -24.56
C LYS A 555 0.58 -18.93 -23.68
N GLU A 556 1.33 -18.90 -22.60
CA GLU A 556 1.39 -17.75 -21.69
C GLU A 556 2.61 -16.88 -21.96
N ILE A 557 2.46 -15.58 -21.72
CA ILE A 557 3.59 -14.65 -21.74
C ILE A 557 4.40 -14.87 -20.46
N VAL A 558 5.70 -15.10 -20.63
CA VAL A 558 6.65 -15.29 -19.54
C VAL A 558 7.85 -14.38 -19.71
N LEU A 559 8.44 -13.95 -18.60
CA LEU A 559 9.74 -13.29 -18.59
C LEU A 559 10.79 -14.28 -19.12
N ALA A 560 11.50 -13.90 -20.14
CA ALA A 560 12.45 -14.77 -20.84
C ALA A 560 13.82 -14.08 -21.01
N ASP A 561 14.70 -14.67 -21.83
CA ASP A 561 16.08 -14.26 -22.03
C ASP A 561 16.92 -14.39 -20.74
N VAL A 562 17.85 -13.50 -20.49
CA VAL A 562 18.73 -13.47 -19.32
C VAL A 562 18.64 -12.12 -18.63
N ILE A 563 18.81 -12.12 -17.30
CA ILE A 563 18.98 -10.90 -16.51
C ILE A 563 20.33 -11.01 -15.81
N ASP A 564 21.31 -10.27 -16.30
CA ASP A 564 22.68 -10.26 -15.82
C ASP A 564 23.29 -8.83 -15.87
N ASN A 565 24.61 -8.73 -15.75
CA ASN A 565 25.32 -7.44 -15.80
C ASN A 565 25.16 -6.69 -17.15
N ASP A 566 24.72 -7.38 -18.20
CA ASP A 566 24.44 -6.75 -19.49
C ASP A 566 23.05 -6.12 -19.55
N SER A 567 22.17 -6.51 -18.60
CA SER A 567 20.72 -6.19 -18.61
C SER A 567 20.37 -4.94 -17.80
N TRP A 568 21.24 -4.45 -16.92
CA TRP A 568 20.93 -3.33 -16.01
C TRP A 568 22.08 -2.33 -15.84
N ARG A 569 21.78 -1.23 -15.15
CA ARG A 569 22.76 -0.35 -14.48
C ARG A 569 22.57 -0.47 -12.98
N LEU A 570 23.66 -0.86 -12.30
CA LEU A 570 23.68 -1.07 -10.85
C LEU A 570 24.79 -0.23 -10.23
N TRP A 571 24.39 0.72 -9.37
CA TRP A 571 25.32 1.65 -8.72
C TRP A 571 25.35 1.40 -7.20
N PRO A 572 26.45 0.84 -6.67
CA PRO A 572 26.70 0.81 -5.23
C PRO A 572 26.65 2.22 -4.65
N SER A 573 26.05 2.36 -3.45
CA SER A 573 25.84 3.66 -2.76
C SER A 573 25.14 4.74 -3.60
N GLY A 574 24.53 4.37 -4.73
CA GLY A 574 23.97 5.32 -5.68
C GLY A 574 25.00 6.12 -6.48
N ASP A 575 26.27 5.76 -6.37
CA ASP A 575 27.39 6.46 -7.01
C ASP A 575 27.74 5.81 -8.36
N ARG A 576 27.58 6.58 -9.44
CA ARG A 576 27.93 6.16 -10.80
C ARG A 576 29.39 5.74 -10.96
N SER A 577 30.31 6.34 -10.23
CA SER A 577 31.75 6.00 -10.33
C SER A 577 32.03 4.56 -9.88
N GLN A 578 31.13 3.99 -9.06
CA GLN A 578 31.23 2.62 -8.55
C GLN A 578 30.41 1.60 -9.36
N GLN A 579 29.92 1.97 -10.56
CA GLN A 579 29.06 1.10 -11.38
C GLN A 579 29.62 -0.31 -11.56
N LYS A 580 28.73 -1.32 -11.43
CA LYS A 580 29.05 -2.76 -11.49
C LYS A 580 28.38 -3.47 -12.66
N ASP A 581 28.17 -2.76 -13.75
CA ASP A 581 27.44 -3.23 -14.93
C ASP A 581 28.25 -3.07 -16.22
N LYS A 582 27.67 -3.47 -17.34
CA LYS A 582 28.29 -3.41 -18.67
C LYS A 582 28.73 -2.00 -19.09
N GLN A 583 28.24 -0.95 -18.44
CA GLN A 583 28.66 0.40 -18.79
C GLN A 583 30.16 0.59 -18.49
N SER A 584 30.72 -0.11 -17.51
CA SER A 584 32.17 -0.12 -17.24
C SER A 584 32.99 -0.58 -18.47
N TYR A 585 32.49 -1.56 -19.25
CA TYR A 585 33.10 -1.97 -20.51
C TYR A 585 32.88 -0.95 -21.64
N ARG A 586 31.67 -0.36 -21.71
CA ARG A 586 31.35 0.67 -22.72
C ARG A 586 32.21 1.94 -22.57
N ASP A 587 32.54 2.28 -21.32
CA ASP A 587 33.30 3.49 -20.97
C ASP A 587 34.83 3.34 -21.20
N LEU A 588 35.32 2.12 -21.46
CA LEU A 588 36.72 1.90 -21.84
C LEU A 588 37.00 2.59 -23.18
N LYS A 589 38.01 3.49 -23.20
CA LYS A 589 38.49 4.15 -24.43
C LYS A 589 39.15 3.10 -25.33
N GLU A 590 40.06 2.32 -24.74
CA GLU A 590 40.76 1.20 -25.37
C GLU A 590 40.48 -0.08 -24.54
N VAL A 591 40.43 -1.22 -25.19
CA VAL A 591 40.25 -2.50 -24.54
C VAL A 591 41.61 -3.10 -24.25
N THR A 592 42.12 -2.88 -23.05
CA THR A 592 43.34 -3.49 -22.55
C THR A 592 43.02 -4.72 -21.68
N PRO A 593 44.00 -5.63 -21.49
CA PRO A 593 43.81 -6.76 -20.57
C PRO A 593 43.42 -6.33 -19.14
N GLU A 594 44.02 -5.24 -18.64
CA GLU A 594 43.72 -4.67 -17.31
C GLU A 594 42.31 -4.11 -17.26
N GLY A 595 41.83 -3.44 -18.35
CA GLY A 595 40.50 -2.94 -18.51
C GLY A 595 39.45 -4.09 -18.48
N LEU A 596 39.74 -5.20 -19.18
CA LEU A 596 38.88 -6.40 -19.15
C LEU A 596 38.88 -7.05 -17.77
N GLN A 597 40.04 -7.11 -17.10
CA GLN A 597 40.13 -7.62 -15.74
C GLN A 597 39.32 -6.78 -14.75
N MET A 598 39.31 -5.48 -14.89
CA MET A 598 38.50 -4.57 -14.08
C MET A 598 37.00 -4.84 -14.30
N VAL A 599 36.58 -5.00 -15.57
CA VAL A 599 35.18 -5.34 -15.91
C VAL A 599 34.80 -6.70 -15.32
N LYS A 600 35.66 -7.71 -15.43
CA LYS A 600 35.46 -9.03 -14.82
C LYS A 600 35.26 -8.94 -13.31
N LYS A 601 36.14 -8.23 -12.60
CA LYS A 601 36.01 -7.99 -11.15
C LYS A 601 34.69 -7.31 -10.78
N ASN A 602 34.21 -6.36 -11.58
CA ASN A 602 32.89 -5.75 -11.37
C ASN A 602 31.75 -6.76 -11.50
N PHE A 603 31.85 -7.68 -12.46
CA PHE A 603 30.83 -8.71 -12.66
C PHE A 603 30.87 -9.78 -11.59
N GLU A 604 32.07 -10.21 -11.16
CA GLU A 604 32.28 -11.12 -10.03
C GLU A 604 31.71 -10.52 -8.74
N TRP A 605 31.92 -9.24 -8.47
CA TRP A 605 31.35 -8.53 -7.33
C TRP A 605 29.81 -8.65 -7.26
N VAL A 606 29.11 -8.58 -8.39
CA VAL A 606 27.67 -8.79 -8.47
C VAL A 606 27.32 -10.26 -8.24
N ALA A 607 28.05 -11.20 -8.84
CA ALA A 607 27.83 -12.63 -8.71
C ALA A 607 28.05 -13.15 -7.27
N GLU A 608 28.89 -12.51 -6.48
CA GLU A 608 29.09 -12.80 -5.05
C GLU A 608 27.86 -12.37 -4.22
N ARG A 609 27.20 -11.27 -4.62
CA ARG A 609 26.12 -10.63 -3.85
C ARG A 609 24.73 -11.06 -4.26
N VAL A 610 24.56 -11.56 -5.48
CA VAL A 610 23.22 -11.90 -5.99
C VAL A 610 22.53 -12.98 -5.16
N GLU A 611 23.26 -13.90 -4.54
CA GLU A 611 22.70 -14.92 -3.65
C GLU A 611 22.10 -14.34 -2.36
N LEU A 612 22.57 -13.16 -1.94
CA LEU A 612 22.01 -12.47 -0.78
C LEU A 612 20.61 -11.92 -1.06
N LEU A 613 20.23 -11.75 -2.34
CA LEU A 613 18.88 -11.36 -2.72
C LEU A 613 17.83 -12.45 -2.41
N LEU A 614 18.27 -13.71 -2.32
CA LEU A 614 17.43 -14.84 -1.96
C LEU A 614 17.26 -15.02 -0.44
N LYS A 615 17.90 -14.16 0.35
CA LYS A 615 17.90 -14.22 1.81
C LYS A 615 17.44 -12.88 2.37
N SER A 616 16.77 -12.92 3.51
CA SER A 616 16.46 -11.71 4.29
C SER A 616 16.90 -11.95 5.73
N GLU A 617 17.72 -11.05 6.25
CA GLU A 617 18.10 -11.05 7.66
C GLU A 617 16.95 -10.63 8.57
N SER A 618 15.93 -9.98 8.01
CA SER A 618 14.75 -9.52 8.73
C SER A 618 13.83 -10.71 9.01
N GLN A 619 13.98 -11.31 10.19
CA GLN A 619 13.03 -12.30 10.69
C GLN A 619 11.64 -11.67 10.87
N CYS A 620 10.59 -12.46 10.77
CA CYS A 620 9.23 -12.03 11.03
C CYS A 620 8.32 -13.24 11.29
N ARG A 621 7.25 -13.04 12.06
CA ARG A 621 6.21 -14.07 12.23
C ARG A 621 4.85 -13.46 12.54
N VAL A 622 3.81 -14.23 12.28
CA VAL A 622 2.44 -13.97 12.73
C VAL A 622 2.09 -14.95 13.85
N VAL A 623 1.52 -14.43 14.93
CA VAL A 623 0.95 -15.24 16.00
C VAL A 623 -0.56 -15.04 16.04
N VAL A 624 -1.29 -16.09 15.72
CA VAL A 624 -2.75 -16.09 15.75
C VAL A 624 -3.23 -16.59 17.10
N LEU A 625 -3.91 -15.72 17.83
CA LEU A 625 -4.53 -16.03 19.11
C LEU A 625 -6.02 -16.29 18.90
N MET A 626 -6.48 -17.51 19.16
CA MET A 626 -7.90 -17.86 19.05
C MET A 626 -8.56 -17.95 20.44
N GLY A 627 -9.75 -17.34 20.54
CA GLY A 627 -10.55 -17.34 21.77
C GLY A 627 -11.18 -18.68 22.13
N SER A 628 -11.28 -19.58 21.16
CA SER A 628 -11.86 -20.91 21.26
C SER A 628 -11.31 -21.82 20.16
N THR A 629 -11.16 -23.10 20.45
CA THR A 629 -10.83 -24.13 19.43
C THR A 629 -11.88 -24.28 18.33
N SER A 630 -13.11 -23.77 18.53
CA SER A 630 -14.13 -23.68 17.48
C SER A 630 -13.71 -22.79 16.30
N ASP A 631 -12.76 -21.88 16.52
CA ASP A 631 -12.30 -20.93 15.53
C ASP A 631 -11.08 -21.42 14.73
N LEU A 632 -10.65 -22.70 14.98
CA LEU A 632 -9.44 -23.28 14.36
C LEU A 632 -9.48 -23.22 12.84
N GLY A 633 -10.58 -23.58 12.20
CA GLY A 633 -10.69 -23.54 10.73
C GLY A 633 -10.57 -22.12 10.14
N HIS A 634 -10.92 -21.08 10.91
CA HIS A 634 -10.68 -19.68 10.53
C HIS A 634 -9.19 -19.33 10.67
N CYS A 635 -8.54 -19.78 11.75
CA CYS A 635 -7.13 -19.56 12.00
C CYS A 635 -6.23 -20.28 10.99
N GLU A 636 -6.59 -21.48 10.57
CA GLU A 636 -5.86 -22.23 9.53
C GLU A 636 -5.87 -21.54 8.18
N LYS A 637 -6.97 -20.84 7.82
CA LYS A 637 -7.00 -20.01 6.61
C LYS A 637 -6.00 -18.84 6.71
N ILE A 638 -5.89 -18.22 7.89
CA ILE A 638 -4.88 -17.17 8.14
C ILE A 638 -3.48 -17.75 7.99
N LYS A 639 -3.21 -18.91 8.63
CA LYS A 639 -1.91 -19.59 8.56
C LYS A 639 -1.53 -19.95 7.13
N LYS A 640 -2.46 -20.52 6.36
CA LYS A 640 -2.25 -20.82 4.94
C LYS A 640 -1.93 -19.56 4.13
N ALA A 641 -2.68 -18.47 4.38
CA ALA A 641 -2.48 -17.20 3.70
C ALA A 641 -1.14 -16.54 4.05
N CYS A 642 -0.67 -16.63 5.30
CA CYS A 642 0.68 -16.19 5.70
C CYS A 642 1.76 -16.98 4.96
N GLY A 643 1.57 -18.29 4.78
CA GLY A 643 2.49 -19.15 4.03
C GLY A 643 2.67 -18.70 2.57
N ASN A 644 1.65 -18.16 1.91
CA ASN A 644 1.74 -17.60 0.55
C ASN A 644 2.75 -16.43 0.46
N PHE A 645 2.91 -15.69 1.57
CA PHE A 645 3.89 -14.61 1.67
C PHE A 645 5.24 -15.05 2.27
N GLY A 646 5.38 -16.36 2.59
CA GLY A 646 6.58 -16.88 3.22
C GLY A 646 6.75 -16.46 4.69
N ILE A 647 5.66 -16.12 5.37
CA ILE A 647 5.68 -15.67 6.76
C ILE A 647 5.36 -16.86 7.69
N PRO A 648 6.23 -17.23 8.61
CA PRO A 648 5.93 -18.20 9.66
C PRO A 648 4.70 -17.78 10.46
N CYS A 649 3.81 -18.74 10.72
CA CYS A 649 2.55 -18.46 11.42
C CYS A 649 2.28 -19.52 12.47
N GLU A 650 2.15 -19.09 13.73
CA GLU A 650 1.86 -19.92 14.88
C GLU A 650 0.42 -19.73 15.36
N LEU A 651 -0.20 -20.79 15.83
CA LEU A 651 -1.57 -20.79 16.36
C LEU A 651 -1.54 -21.06 17.85
N ARG A 652 -2.18 -20.20 18.64
CA ARG A 652 -2.30 -20.36 20.10
C ARG A 652 -3.76 -20.20 20.52
N VAL A 653 -4.14 -20.83 21.59
CA VAL A 653 -5.49 -20.74 22.16
C VAL A 653 -5.41 -20.00 23.48
N THR A 654 -6.19 -18.92 23.62
CA THR A 654 -6.31 -18.17 24.87
C THR A 654 -7.58 -17.33 24.88
N SER A 655 -8.10 -17.02 26.06
CA SER A 655 -9.30 -16.21 26.20
C SER A 655 -9.06 -15.05 27.14
N ALA A 656 -9.11 -13.84 26.62
CA ALA A 656 -8.94 -12.62 27.43
C ALA A 656 -10.03 -12.46 28.53
N HIS A 657 -11.21 -13.08 28.38
CA HIS A 657 -12.25 -13.06 29.38
C HIS A 657 -12.11 -14.13 30.47
N LYS A 658 -11.53 -15.30 30.14
CA LYS A 658 -11.50 -16.45 31.04
C LYS A 658 -10.13 -16.68 31.66
N GLY A 659 -9.05 -16.26 31.00
CA GLY A 659 -7.67 -16.38 31.42
C GLY A 659 -6.85 -15.20 30.90
N PRO A 660 -7.07 -13.98 31.40
CA PRO A 660 -6.35 -12.80 30.95
C PRO A 660 -4.85 -12.88 31.26
N ASP A 661 -4.48 -13.50 32.38
CA ASP A 661 -3.12 -13.78 32.80
C ASP A 661 -2.38 -14.66 31.78
N GLU A 662 -3.01 -15.76 31.32
CA GLU A 662 -2.45 -16.62 30.29
C GLU A 662 -2.32 -15.91 28.93
N THR A 663 -3.28 -15.07 28.58
CA THR A 663 -3.17 -14.23 27.37
C THR A 663 -1.94 -13.33 27.42
N LEU A 664 -1.69 -12.69 28.57
CA LEU A 664 -0.54 -11.82 28.75
C LEU A 664 0.77 -12.60 28.88
N ARG A 665 0.74 -13.82 29.44
CA ARG A 665 1.89 -14.70 29.48
C ARG A 665 2.32 -15.12 28.08
N ILE A 666 1.39 -15.58 27.24
CA ILE A 666 1.65 -15.91 25.84
C ILE A 666 2.22 -14.70 25.09
N LYS A 667 1.62 -13.52 25.28
CA LYS A 667 2.14 -12.27 24.69
C LYS A 667 3.61 -12.04 25.07
N ALA A 668 3.93 -12.14 26.36
CA ALA A 668 5.29 -11.92 26.86
C ALA A 668 6.29 -12.95 26.33
N GLU A 669 5.88 -14.20 26.12
CA GLU A 669 6.69 -15.26 25.50
C GLU A 669 7.20 -14.82 24.12
N TYR A 670 6.31 -14.28 23.28
CA TYR A 670 6.64 -13.84 21.93
C TYR A 670 7.32 -12.46 21.84
N GLU A 671 7.19 -11.61 22.86
CA GLU A 671 7.95 -10.36 22.93
C GLU A 671 9.38 -10.58 23.44
N GLY A 672 9.58 -11.62 24.28
CA GLY A 672 10.85 -11.88 24.94
C GLY A 672 11.96 -12.44 24.03
N ASP A 673 11.61 -13.03 22.89
CA ASP A 673 12.58 -13.59 21.93
C ASP A 673 13.08 -12.60 20.88
N GLY A 674 12.49 -11.39 20.85
CA GLY A 674 12.92 -10.29 19.97
C GLY A 674 12.59 -10.46 18.49
N ILE A 675 11.85 -11.52 18.09
CA ILE A 675 11.43 -11.71 16.70
C ILE A 675 10.25 -10.75 16.38
N PRO A 676 10.36 -9.88 15.36
CA PRO A 676 9.27 -9.03 14.94
C PRO A 676 7.99 -9.80 14.71
N THR A 677 6.96 -9.49 15.48
CA THR A 677 5.72 -10.28 15.55
C THR A 677 4.50 -9.40 15.22
N VAL A 678 3.57 -9.91 14.45
CA VAL A 678 2.21 -9.37 14.31
C VAL A 678 1.25 -10.33 14.99
N PHE A 679 0.48 -9.84 15.97
CA PHE A 679 -0.56 -10.62 16.60
C PHE A 679 -1.87 -10.53 15.84
N VAL A 680 -2.53 -11.66 15.61
CA VAL A 680 -3.88 -11.71 15.02
C VAL A 680 -4.83 -12.31 16.04
N ALA A 681 -5.76 -11.49 16.54
CA ALA A 681 -6.77 -11.91 17.51
C ALA A 681 -8.03 -12.42 16.79
N VAL A 682 -8.30 -13.71 16.93
CA VAL A 682 -9.48 -14.39 16.39
C VAL A 682 -10.43 -14.70 17.53
N ALA A 683 -11.46 -13.86 17.68
CA ALA A 683 -12.50 -14.04 18.69
C ALA A 683 -13.84 -13.57 18.12
N GLY A 684 -14.81 -14.45 18.11
CA GLY A 684 -16.20 -14.18 17.77
C GLY A 684 -16.98 -13.57 18.94
N ARG A 685 -18.25 -13.24 18.72
CA ARG A 685 -19.16 -12.65 19.70
C ARG A 685 -18.61 -11.36 20.32
N SER A 686 -18.08 -11.44 21.55
CA SER A 686 -17.42 -10.31 22.22
C SER A 686 -15.90 -10.43 22.08
N ASN A 687 -15.30 -9.62 21.20
CA ASN A 687 -13.86 -9.63 20.97
C ASN A 687 -13.12 -8.80 22.04
N GLY A 688 -12.96 -9.38 23.23
CA GLY A 688 -12.07 -8.81 24.26
C GLY A 688 -10.59 -9.04 23.99
N LEU A 689 -10.26 -10.05 23.14
CA LEU A 689 -8.87 -10.47 22.90
C LEU A 689 -8.06 -9.40 22.16
N GLY A 690 -8.62 -8.84 21.08
CA GLY A 690 -7.98 -7.77 20.32
C GLY A 690 -7.65 -6.54 21.17
N PRO A 691 -8.61 -5.94 21.89
CA PRO A 691 -8.38 -4.81 22.77
C PRO A 691 -7.37 -5.09 23.89
N VAL A 692 -7.46 -6.26 24.54
CA VAL A 692 -6.53 -6.65 25.61
C VAL A 692 -5.11 -6.77 25.06
N MET A 693 -4.94 -7.43 23.94
CA MET A 693 -3.63 -7.51 23.27
C MET A 693 -3.12 -6.12 22.90
N SER A 694 -3.92 -5.33 22.20
CA SER A 694 -3.53 -3.99 21.74
C SER A 694 -3.20 -3.00 22.87
N GLY A 695 -3.82 -3.15 24.02
CA GLY A 695 -3.54 -2.32 25.19
C GLY A 695 -2.30 -2.74 25.99
N ASN A 696 -1.73 -3.89 25.70
CA ASN A 696 -0.64 -4.49 26.48
C ASN A 696 0.60 -4.86 25.66
N THR A 697 0.64 -4.56 24.35
CA THR A 697 1.79 -4.81 23.48
C THR A 697 2.15 -3.57 22.67
N ALA A 698 3.44 -3.42 22.32
CA ALA A 698 3.91 -2.46 21.35
C ALA A 698 3.89 -3.04 19.92
N TYR A 699 3.70 -4.33 19.76
CA TYR A 699 3.58 -4.97 18.44
C TYR A 699 2.21 -4.73 17.80
N PRO A 700 2.13 -4.75 16.45
CA PRO A 700 0.85 -4.60 15.75
C PRO A 700 -0.15 -5.70 16.11
N VAL A 701 -1.41 -5.32 16.33
CA VAL A 701 -2.51 -6.24 16.61
C VAL A 701 -3.62 -6.07 15.55
N ILE A 702 -4.06 -7.19 15.01
CA ILE A 702 -5.14 -7.28 14.03
C ILE A 702 -6.27 -8.12 14.65
N SER A 703 -7.45 -7.56 14.76
CA SER A 703 -8.67 -8.32 15.05
C SER A 703 -9.21 -8.93 13.75
N CYS A 704 -9.32 -10.26 13.69
CA CYS A 704 -9.90 -10.99 12.57
C CYS A 704 -11.03 -11.90 13.07
N PRO A 705 -12.21 -11.33 13.46
CA PRO A 705 -13.27 -12.10 14.07
C PRO A 705 -13.92 -13.07 13.06
N PRO A 706 -14.21 -14.32 13.48
CA PRO A 706 -15.01 -15.25 12.70
C PRO A 706 -16.49 -14.82 12.81
N LEU A 707 -17.03 -14.23 11.75
CA LEU A 707 -18.41 -13.76 11.73
C LEU A 707 -19.36 -14.90 11.34
N THR A 708 -20.45 -15.06 12.12
CA THR A 708 -21.51 -16.00 11.81
C THR A 708 -22.64 -15.31 11.03
N PRO A 709 -23.41 -16.04 10.20
CA PRO A 709 -24.53 -15.44 9.47
C PRO A 709 -25.58 -14.79 10.37
N ASP A 710 -25.82 -15.36 11.55
CA ASP A 710 -26.90 -14.91 12.43
C ASP A 710 -26.57 -13.65 13.24
N TRP A 711 -25.34 -13.56 13.77
CA TRP A 711 -24.93 -12.53 14.72
C TRP A 711 -23.73 -11.67 14.23
N GLY A 712 -23.17 -11.98 13.07
CA GLY A 712 -21.96 -11.30 12.60
C GLY A 712 -22.10 -9.78 12.51
N ALA A 713 -23.26 -9.28 12.10
CA ALA A 713 -23.54 -7.86 12.01
C ALA A 713 -23.54 -7.14 13.38
N GLN A 714 -23.87 -7.84 14.46
CA GLN A 714 -23.83 -7.34 15.84
C GLN A 714 -22.46 -7.54 16.47
N ASP A 715 -21.88 -8.73 16.30
CA ASP A 715 -20.64 -9.15 16.93
C ASP A 715 -19.42 -8.33 16.43
N VAL A 716 -19.42 -7.91 15.18
CA VAL A 716 -18.35 -7.11 14.59
C VAL A 716 -18.09 -5.80 15.36
N TRP A 717 -19.14 -5.23 15.98
CA TRP A 717 -19.02 -3.98 16.74
C TRP A 717 -18.08 -4.09 17.94
N SER A 718 -17.93 -5.30 18.53
CA SER A 718 -16.98 -5.53 19.62
C SER A 718 -15.51 -5.42 19.16
N SER A 719 -15.24 -5.57 17.86
CA SER A 719 -13.93 -5.37 17.26
C SER A 719 -13.72 -3.94 16.75
N LEU A 720 -14.79 -3.19 16.47
CA LEU A 720 -14.74 -1.86 15.86
C LEU A 720 -14.82 -0.72 16.88
N ARG A 721 -15.52 -0.93 18.02
CA ARG A 721 -15.72 0.07 19.06
C ARG A 721 -14.75 -0.16 20.22
N LEU A 722 -13.53 0.30 20.05
CA LEU A 722 -12.48 0.17 21.04
C LEU A 722 -12.43 1.37 21.98
N PRO A 723 -11.95 1.21 23.23
CA PRO A 723 -11.58 2.33 24.09
C PRO A 723 -10.56 3.25 23.43
N SER A 724 -10.54 4.52 23.84
CA SER A 724 -9.57 5.48 23.32
C SER A 724 -8.15 5.07 23.67
N GLY A 725 -7.20 5.26 22.74
CA GLY A 725 -5.78 4.96 22.94
C GLY A 725 -5.35 3.55 22.49
N LEU A 726 -6.27 2.71 22.02
CA LEU A 726 -5.95 1.39 21.46
C LEU A 726 -5.79 1.44 19.94
N GLY A 727 -4.68 0.88 19.43
CA GLY A 727 -4.33 0.86 18.02
C GLY A 727 -4.51 -0.53 17.39
N CYS A 728 -5.71 -1.11 17.47
CA CYS A 728 -6.01 -2.42 16.88
C CYS A 728 -6.73 -2.24 15.53
N SER A 729 -6.20 -2.85 14.46
CA SER A 729 -6.87 -2.91 13.15
C SER A 729 -7.92 -4.02 13.15
N THR A 730 -9.04 -3.83 12.45
CA THR A 730 -10.05 -4.90 12.26
C THR A 730 -10.15 -5.26 10.80
N ILE A 731 -9.89 -6.52 10.47
CA ILE A 731 -9.92 -7.07 9.11
C ILE A 731 -10.73 -8.37 9.14
N LEU A 732 -11.81 -8.42 8.39
CA LEU A 732 -12.79 -9.49 8.50
C LEU A 732 -12.39 -10.78 7.76
N SER A 733 -11.58 -10.66 6.68
CA SER A 733 -11.16 -11.84 5.94
C SER A 733 -9.82 -12.39 6.47
N PRO A 734 -9.68 -13.72 6.61
CA PRO A 734 -8.41 -14.37 6.94
C PRO A 734 -7.27 -13.99 6.02
N GLU A 735 -7.53 -13.99 4.72
CA GLU A 735 -6.55 -13.64 3.68
C GLU A 735 -6.14 -12.17 3.78
N GLY A 736 -7.10 -11.27 4.03
CA GLY A 736 -6.85 -9.85 4.22
C GLY A 736 -6.00 -9.56 5.47
N SER A 737 -6.21 -10.31 6.56
CA SER A 737 -5.40 -10.17 7.79
C SER A 737 -3.95 -10.61 7.57
N ALA A 738 -3.73 -11.70 6.85
CA ALA A 738 -2.41 -12.17 6.46
C ALA A 738 -1.72 -11.18 5.49
N GLN A 739 -2.45 -10.64 4.52
CA GLN A 739 -1.94 -9.64 3.59
C GLN A 739 -1.53 -8.35 4.32
N PHE A 740 -2.32 -7.90 5.30
CA PHE A 740 -1.97 -6.71 6.08
C PHE A 740 -0.74 -6.93 6.97
N ALA A 741 -0.62 -8.12 7.59
CA ALA A 741 0.60 -8.51 8.29
C ALA A 741 1.81 -8.54 7.35
N ALA A 742 1.65 -9.08 6.13
CA ALA A 742 2.68 -9.05 5.10
C ALA A 742 3.06 -7.62 4.68
N GLN A 743 2.10 -6.69 4.59
CA GLN A 743 2.38 -5.27 4.32
C GLN A 743 3.23 -4.62 5.43
N ILE A 744 3.00 -4.98 6.69
CA ILE A 744 3.81 -4.52 7.83
C ILE A 744 5.25 -5.02 7.69
N PHE A 745 5.43 -6.33 7.49
CA PHE A 745 6.77 -6.93 7.36
C PHE A 745 7.49 -6.52 6.07
N GLY A 746 6.76 -6.31 4.98
CA GLY A 746 7.29 -5.86 3.69
C GLY A 746 7.98 -4.49 3.74
N LEU A 747 7.78 -3.70 4.79
CA LEU A 747 8.52 -2.45 5.00
C LEU A 747 10.04 -2.73 5.10
N ASN A 748 10.43 -3.81 5.79
CA ASN A 748 11.83 -4.13 6.07
C ASN A 748 12.30 -5.47 5.46
N ASN A 749 11.39 -6.34 5.03
CA ASN A 749 11.70 -7.63 4.41
C ASN A 749 11.37 -7.59 2.92
N HIS A 750 12.41 -7.55 2.07
CA HIS A 750 12.28 -7.44 0.62
C HIS A 750 11.64 -8.68 -0.02
N LEU A 751 11.80 -9.88 0.55
CA LEU A 751 11.18 -11.11 0.04
C LEU A 751 9.67 -11.10 0.24
N VAL A 752 9.21 -10.69 1.42
CA VAL A 752 7.77 -10.50 1.70
C VAL A 752 7.19 -9.41 0.80
N TRP A 753 7.90 -8.29 0.63
CA TRP A 753 7.49 -7.21 -0.25
C TRP A 753 7.38 -7.67 -1.70
N SER A 754 8.34 -8.48 -2.17
CA SER A 754 8.34 -9.01 -3.55
C SER A 754 7.13 -9.90 -3.81
N LYS A 755 6.76 -10.78 -2.86
CA LYS A 755 5.55 -11.61 -2.95
C LYS A 755 4.27 -10.77 -2.95
N LEU A 756 4.19 -9.72 -2.14
CA LEU A 756 3.06 -8.77 -2.18
C LEU A 756 2.96 -8.09 -3.53
N ARG A 757 4.09 -7.59 -4.07
CA ARG A 757 4.10 -6.87 -5.35
C ARG A 757 3.69 -7.78 -6.52
N ALA A 758 4.19 -9.00 -6.54
CA ALA A 758 3.82 -10.01 -7.54
C ALA A 758 2.35 -10.44 -7.40
N SER A 759 1.84 -10.60 -6.18
CA SER A 759 0.44 -10.93 -5.92
C SER A 759 -0.51 -9.84 -6.46
N ILE A 760 -0.18 -8.56 -6.28
CA ILE A 760 -0.94 -7.43 -6.84
C ILE A 760 -0.94 -7.49 -8.37
N LEU A 761 0.23 -7.73 -8.97
CA LEU A 761 0.35 -7.88 -10.44
C LEU A 761 -0.51 -9.05 -10.94
N ASN A 762 -0.38 -10.23 -10.34
CA ASN A 762 -1.09 -11.43 -10.78
C ASN A 762 -2.62 -11.29 -10.65
N THR A 763 -3.10 -10.61 -9.61
CA THR A 763 -4.52 -10.27 -9.46
C THR A 763 -4.98 -9.37 -10.61
N TRP A 764 -4.21 -8.33 -10.92
CA TRP A 764 -4.51 -7.42 -12.02
C TRP A 764 -4.49 -8.14 -13.38
N ILE A 765 -3.48 -9.00 -13.64
CA ILE A 765 -3.39 -9.82 -14.87
C ILE A 765 -4.63 -10.72 -15.01
N SER A 766 -5.02 -11.39 -13.92
CA SER A 766 -6.19 -12.28 -13.92
C SER A 766 -7.48 -11.52 -14.27
N LEU A 767 -7.66 -10.30 -13.75
CA LEU A 767 -8.80 -9.46 -14.09
C LEU A 767 -8.78 -9.02 -15.56
N LYS A 768 -7.63 -8.62 -16.08
CA LYS A 768 -7.46 -8.25 -17.49
C LYS A 768 -7.77 -9.40 -18.44
N GLN A 769 -7.26 -10.58 -18.12
CA GLN A 769 -7.51 -11.79 -18.91
C GLN A 769 -8.97 -12.23 -18.85
N ALA A 770 -9.61 -12.12 -17.69
CA ALA A 770 -11.02 -12.42 -17.53
C ALA A 770 -11.90 -11.46 -18.34
N ASP A 771 -11.60 -10.15 -18.29
CA ASP A 771 -12.31 -9.14 -19.09
C ASP A 771 -12.14 -9.40 -20.61
N LYS A 772 -10.91 -9.70 -21.05
CA LYS A 772 -10.65 -10.08 -22.45
C LYS A 772 -11.51 -11.27 -22.84
N LYS A 773 -11.50 -12.33 -22.03
CA LYS A 773 -12.25 -13.56 -22.32
C LYS A 773 -13.76 -13.32 -22.40
N ILE A 774 -14.34 -12.51 -21.53
CA ILE A 774 -15.76 -12.15 -21.55
C ILE A 774 -16.10 -11.38 -22.83
N ARG A 775 -15.28 -10.41 -23.21
CA ARG A 775 -15.50 -9.62 -24.45
C ARG A 775 -15.41 -10.48 -25.73
N GLU A 776 -14.50 -11.45 -25.77
CA GLU A 776 -14.31 -12.34 -26.90
C GLU A 776 -15.42 -13.40 -27.00
N CYS A 777 -16.03 -13.79 -25.88
CA CYS A 777 -17.13 -14.75 -25.87
C CYS A 777 -18.51 -14.15 -26.21
N ASN A 778 -18.63 -12.84 -26.46
CA ASN A 778 -19.89 -12.13 -26.73
C ASN A 778 -21.00 -12.43 -25.68
N LEU A 779 -20.63 -12.61 -24.40
CA LEU A 779 -21.55 -12.82 -23.28
C LEU A 779 -22.04 -11.50 -22.69
#